data_b6d20d0978888c112abdf3fc181901a3
#
_entry.id   b6d20d0978888c112abdf3fc181901a3
#
_cell.length_a   1.000
_cell.length_b   1.000
_cell.length_c   1.000
_cell.angle_alpha   90.00
_cell.angle_beta   90.00
_cell.angle_gamma   90.00
#
_symmetry.space_group_name_H-M   'P 1'
#
loop_
_entity.id
_entity.type
_entity.pdbx_description
1 polymer ?
#
loop_
_entity_poly.entity_id
_entity_poly.type
_entity_poly.pdbx_seq_one_letter_code
_entity_poly.pdbx_strand_id
1 'polypeptide(L)'
;MKKITTLIGIFLFSTMIFAQAKISLKGLVIDSMTRKPVDMATVMVLETKTKTYTDEYGRYSVSFPSAGTYTLIVKSEGNQLYQEKIVLSAPEERNIVLKPLKVQGGAITITGERDIQKTSRYTMTVKDLKEVPASFGDSISALTSLPNVMRTDGFFGPLVIRGSDPNYNGYFIDGIPIYTPYHFGGLHSVINNNLMSEIDLYSSAFPAHFGYAQGAVININTVDDVKRTGGYADISLLSSAALVQTPFLEKYYEDGKEKTRNKGYFIASGRIGYISVFVKAAKELYELLGKDVSSSLPYYGDYQLKFKYFLNDQNSLTFLAFGSYDKIDVTMKDDYMEAGDDPLWENANYYENKYSHGQGLTHTYTPNDSLKNSILLFNSLQISETVMRLPKSYDSVLSNGINPKTKPLITGLKENISVDLIKEHLKLNVGGEITHYYFKTSGTSFNQKSMMDDNAGLDPGEEGNFELVNLGYKIHNQTIGGFAESKINVGWIEFVPGVRADHLFRTNSTVIDPRGMLAINLPTNTTFSVAGGRYSYFVQTSSAIFHVMPHIAKADYMDPMRAYHSSAGIEQKLGDYSIKAEGFYNVFKDDISLHQWDDDGTTRYYANVGELRTRGIELMIKKDIKETENGLYGWLSYTIDKSQYKTKSMTSDPEYYNEWFDSPYDMTHVVKLVAAYKQNRHTFSVRFQYNTSTPYTPIVAGVQDTKYVDPDDPNHERWVPVSGERNSKRFASNSRLDLRYSYKQNYEWGYFNWYVELINANSSLEEFLSWDYRYDYGATNPEIRRQGIPILPNFGVEIKF
;
A
#
# COMPACT_ATOMS: atom_id res chain seq x y z
N MET A 1 47.79 -5.36 18.19
CA MET A 1 46.77 -6.35 17.80
C MET A 1 46.82 -7.69 18.58
N LYS A 2 47.80 -7.95 19.48
CA LYS A 2 47.87 -9.20 20.28
C LYS A 2 47.26 -9.12 21.70
N LYS A 3 46.70 -7.98 22.13
CA LYS A 3 46.12 -7.80 23.48
C LYS A 3 44.57 -7.75 23.49
N ILE A 4 43.91 -7.76 22.32
CA ILE A 4 42.44 -7.78 22.22
C ILE A 4 41.91 -9.21 22.10
N THR A 5 42.68 -10.14 21.63
CA THR A 5 42.28 -11.55 21.46
C THR A 5 42.25 -12.33 22.77
N THR A 6 42.94 -11.85 23.81
CA THR A 6 42.97 -12.52 25.12
C THR A 6 41.80 -12.12 26.03
N LEU A 7 41.18 -10.95 25.81
CA LEU A 7 40.01 -10.52 26.61
C LEU A 7 38.70 -11.16 26.13
N ILE A 8 38.60 -11.53 24.86
CA ILE A 8 37.39 -12.20 24.30
C ILE A 8 37.37 -13.70 24.69
N GLY A 9 38.53 -14.30 24.91
CA GLY A 9 38.68 -15.69 25.37
C GLY A 9 38.26 -15.93 26.83
N ILE A 10 38.37 -14.93 27.69
CA ILE A 10 38.02 -15.06 29.13
C ILE A 10 36.56 -14.81 29.40
N PHE A 11 35.81 -14.11 28.52
CA PHE A 11 34.38 -13.87 28.66
C PHE A 11 33.50 -15.05 28.17
N LEU A 12 34.07 -16.00 27.44
CA LEU A 12 33.36 -17.18 26.91
C LEU A 12 33.50 -18.44 27.78
N PHE A 13 34.27 -18.42 28.89
CA PHE A 13 34.49 -19.61 29.70
C PHE A 13 33.90 -19.59 31.12
N SER A 14 33.14 -18.58 31.51
CA SER A 14 32.63 -18.43 32.88
C SER A 14 31.11 -18.58 33.05
N THR A 15 30.37 -19.19 32.09
CA THR A 15 28.93 -19.48 32.26
C THR A 15 28.56 -20.91 31.89
N MET A 16 29.32 -21.88 32.33
CA MET A 16 28.76 -23.23 32.56
C MET A 16 28.18 -23.32 33.95
N ILE A 17 27.11 -22.57 34.20
CA ILE A 17 26.20 -22.87 35.30
C ILE A 17 25.31 -24.03 34.81
N PHE A 18 25.35 -25.13 35.52
CA PHE A 18 24.44 -26.25 35.36
C PHE A 18 23.00 -25.74 35.37
N ALA A 19 22.41 -25.53 34.21
CA ALA A 19 20.99 -25.26 34.08
C ALA A 19 20.28 -26.61 34.42
N GLN A 20 19.81 -26.74 35.61
CA GLN A 20 18.83 -27.78 35.96
C GLN A 20 17.69 -27.65 34.95
N ALA A 21 17.45 -28.67 34.16
CA ALA A 21 16.44 -28.62 33.10
C ALA A 21 15.06 -28.36 33.74
N LYS A 22 14.61 -27.11 33.70
CA LYS A 22 13.27 -26.76 34.19
C LYS A 22 12.24 -27.40 33.25
N ILE A 23 11.32 -28.15 33.82
CA ILE A 23 10.18 -28.67 33.07
C ILE A 23 9.34 -27.50 32.63
N SER A 24 9.00 -27.42 31.34
CA SER A 24 8.20 -26.32 30.80
C SER A 24 6.99 -26.83 30.04
N LEU A 25 5.86 -26.19 30.25
CA LEU A 25 4.65 -26.35 29.44
C LEU A 25 4.52 -25.14 28.52
N LYS A 26 4.39 -25.42 27.23
CA LYS A 26 4.18 -24.41 26.20
C LYS A 26 2.95 -24.76 25.37
N GLY A 27 2.39 -23.81 24.65
CA GLY A 27 1.28 -24.07 23.76
C GLY A 27 0.59 -22.80 23.29
N LEU A 28 -0.52 -23.02 22.60
CA LEU A 28 -1.40 -21.97 22.08
C LEU A 28 -2.70 -21.95 22.86
N VAL A 29 -3.22 -20.76 23.10
CA VAL A 29 -4.60 -20.55 23.56
C VAL A 29 -5.38 -20.00 22.37
N ILE A 30 -6.38 -20.75 21.92
CA ILE A 30 -7.22 -20.39 20.77
C ILE A 30 -8.69 -20.34 21.18
N ASP A 31 -9.43 -19.46 20.53
CA ASP A 31 -10.88 -19.36 20.68
C ASP A 31 -11.56 -20.51 19.89
N SER A 32 -12.50 -21.21 20.51
CA SER A 32 -13.14 -22.40 19.91
C SER A 32 -14.01 -22.08 18.69
N MET A 33 -14.58 -20.87 18.60
CA MET A 33 -15.46 -20.46 17.53
C MET A 33 -14.71 -19.81 16.37
N THR A 34 -13.86 -18.85 16.68
CA THR A 34 -13.13 -18.07 15.66
C THR A 34 -11.89 -18.78 15.15
N ARG A 35 -11.39 -19.78 15.90
CA ARG A 35 -10.10 -20.45 15.67
C ARG A 35 -8.90 -19.48 15.69
N LYS A 36 -9.14 -18.24 16.14
CA LYS A 36 -8.08 -17.24 16.27
C LYS A 36 -7.35 -17.38 17.61
N PRO A 37 -6.06 -17.01 17.66
CA PRO A 37 -5.31 -16.91 18.90
C PRO A 37 -5.99 -15.98 19.91
N VAL A 38 -5.91 -16.32 21.19
CA VAL A 38 -6.39 -15.46 22.27
C VAL A 38 -5.20 -14.74 22.88
N ASP A 39 -5.09 -13.45 22.60
CA ASP A 39 -4.05 -12.57 23.12
C ASP A 39 -4.34 -12.19 24.59
N MET A 40 -3.26 -12.04 25.39
CA MET A 40 -3.30 -11.63 26.80
C MET A 40 -4.17 -12.52 27.71
N ALA A 41 -4.42 -13.76 27.34
CA ALA A 41 -5.03 -14.71 28.25
C ALA A 41 -4.07 -15.00 29.41
N THR A 42 -4.57 -14.93 30.62
CA THR A 42 -3.80 -15.30 31.83
C THR A 42 -3.71 -16.82 31.91
N VAL A 43 -2.53 -17.36 31.90
CA VAL A 43 -2.24 -18.77 32.14
C VAL A 43 -1.60 -18.89 33.53
N MET A 44 -2.27 -19.56 34.46
CA MET A 44 -1.83 -19.66 35.85
C MET A 44 -1.75 -21.12 36.27
N VAL A 45 -0.73 -21.44 37.02
CA VAL A 45 -0.58 -22.73 37.72
C VAL A 45 -0.94 -22.50 39.18
N LEU A 46 -1.98 -23.20 39.68
CA LEU A 46 -2.57 -22.94 41.00
C LEU A 46 -1.59 -23.25 42.14
N GLU A 47 -0.88 -24.38 42.07
CA GLU A 47 0.00 -24.87 43.12
C GLU A 47 1.25 -24.02 43.29
N THR A 48 1.83 -23.52 42.18
CA THR A 48 3.05 -22.69 42.21
C THR A 48 2.76 -21.21 42.21
N LYS A 49 1.48 -20.81 42.01
CA LYS A 49 1.05 -19.43 41.76
C LYS A 49 1.80 -18.73 40.62
N THR A 50 2.44 -19.49 39.76
CA THR A 50 3.14 -18.97 38.60
C THR A 50 2.12 -18.49 37.56
N LYS A 51 2.29 -17.29 37.07
CA LYS A 51 1.44 -16.69 36.02
C LYS A 51 2.27 -16.35 34.81
N THR A 52 1.67 -16.53 33.64
CA THR A 52 2.15 -16.01 32.39
C THR A 52 0.96 -15.51 31.56
N TYR A 53 1.22 -14.79 30.48
CA TYR A 53 0.20 -14.27 29.58
C TYR A 53 0.46 -14.81 28.19
N THR A 54 -0.61 -15.02 27.45
CA THR A 54 -0.46 -15.30 26.02
C THR A 54 -0.05 -14.01 25.30
N ASP A 55 0.78 -14.16 24.30
CA ASP A 55 1.08 -13.07 23.39
C ASP A 55 -0.03 -12.89 22.33
N GLU A 56 0.14 -11.93 21.41
CA GLU A 56 -0.81 -11.66 20.33
C GLU A 56 -1.09 -12.86 19.40
N TYR A 57 -0.26 -13.90 19.51
CA TYR A 57 -0.41 -15.17 18.81
C TYR A 57 -1.02 -16.27 19.66
N GLY A 58 -1.47 -15.91 20.86
CA GLY A 58 -2.02 -16.89 21.81
C GLY A 58 -1.00 -17.80 22.47
N ARG A 59 0.31 -17.56 22.30
CA ARG A 59 1.36 -18.42 22.85
C ARG A 59 1.57 -18.20 24.33
N TYR A 60 1.79 -19.28 25.05
CA TYR A 60 2.21 -19.21 26.45
C TYR A 60 3.37 -20.16 26.74
N SER A 61 4.13 -19.86 27.77
CA SER A 61 5.16 -20.72 28.31
C SER A 61 5.22 -20.58 29.83
N VAL A 62 5.08 -21.70 30.53
CA VAL A 62 5.16 -21.77 32.00
C VAL A 62 6.24 -22.76 32.40
N SER A 63 7.08 -22.38 33.35
CA SER A 63 8.13 -23.27 33.92
C SER A 63 7.71 -23.83 35.26
N PHE A 64 8.00 -25.10 35.48
CA PHE A 64 7.69 -25.86 36.68
C PHE A 64 8.95 -26.24 37.43
N PRO A 65 8.91 -26.23 38.78
CA PRO A 65 10.09 -26.56 39.61
C PRO A 65 10.46 -28.05 39.55
N SER A 66 9.50 -28.97 39.36
CA SER A 66 9.71 -30.41 39.30
C SER A 66 8.61 -31.10 38.54
N ALA A 67 8.79 -32.43 38.27
CA ALA A 67 7.71 -33.26 37.83
C ALA A 67 6.63 -33.38 38.92
N GLY A 68 5.36 -33.41 38.49
CA GLY A 68 4.23 -33.42 39.41
C GLY A 68 2.88 -33.23 38.74
N THR A 69 1.86 -33.21 39.57
CA THR A 69 0.50 -32.90 39.15
C THR A 69 0.19 -31.43 39.49
N TYR A 70 -0.26 -30.71 38.47
CA TYR A 70 -0.54 -29.28 38.57
C TYR A 70 -1.92 -28.95 38.02
N THR A 71 -2.54 -27.91 38.56
CA THR A 71 -3.80 -27.40 38.06
C THR A 71 -3.53 -26.15 37.19
N LEU A 72 -3.75 -26.28 35.91
CA LEU A 72 -3.64 -25.18 34.97
C LEU A 72 -4.97 -24.43 34.87
N ILE A 73 -4.92 -23.13 35.07
CA ILE A 73 -6.08 -22.24 34.94
C ILE A 73 -5.79 -21.24 33.82
N VAL A 74 -6.70 -21.13 32.82
CA VAL A 74 -6.59 -20.12 31.79
C VAL A 74 -7.83 -19.25 31.81
N LYS A 75 -7.58 -17.95 31.94
CA LYS A 75 -8.63 -16.91 31.99
C LYS A 75 -8.37 -15.88 30.89
N SER A 76 -9.39 -15.60 30.10
CA SER A 76 -9.42 -14.48 29.17
C SER A 76 -10.76 -13.79 29.26
N GLU A 77 -10.78 -12.48 29.09
CA GLU A 77 -12.03 -11.72 29.05
C GLU A 77 -12.87 -12.16 27.84
N GLY A 78 -14.15 -12.35 28.04
CA GLY A 78 -15.04 -12.86 26.99
C GLY A 78 -15.01 -14.40 26.80
N ASN A 79 -14.20 -15.15 27.56
CA ASN A 79 -14.13 -16.61 27.49
C ASN A 79 -14.48 -17.26 28.83
N GLN A 80 -14.96 -18.51 28.78
CA GLN A 80 -15.18 -19.33 29.96
C GLN A 80 -13.84 -19.66 30.62
N LEU A 81 -13.84 -19.74 31.96
CA LEU A 81 -12.67 -20.17 32.70
C LEU A 81 -12.31 -21.61 32.28
N TYR A 82 -11.09 -21.80 31.81
CA TYR A 82 -10.53 -23.12 31.56
C TYR A 82 -9.77 -23.58 32.78
N GLN A 83 -10.02 -24.81 33.24
CA GLN A 83 -9.30 -25.42 34.32
C GLN A 83 -9.06 -26.89 34.03
N GLU A 84 -7.81 -27.36 34.16
CA GLU A 84 -7.41 -28.73 33.90
C GLU A 84 -6.32 -29.17 34.88
N LYS A 85 -6.42 -30.40 35.38
CA LYS A 85 -5.32 -31.08 36.10
C LYS A 85 -4.41 -31.74 35.09
N ILE A 86 -3.13 -31.40 35.09
CA ILE A 86 -2.10 -31.91 34.22
C ILE A 86 -1.03 -32.66 35.02
N VAL A 87 -0.49 -33.71 34.47
CA VAL A 87 0.63 -34.49 35.05
C VAL A 87 1.84 -34.25 34.15
N LEU A 88 2.82 -33.51 34.65
CA LEU A 88 4.03 -33.20 33.92
C LEU A 88 5.19 -34.02 34.39
N SER A 89 5.82 -34.81 33.53
CA SER A 89 7.04 -35.56 33.79
C SER A 89 8.24 -35.08 32.98
N ALA A 90 7.98 -34.39 31.86
CA ALA A 90 8.94 -33.82 30.94
C ALA A 90 8.38 -32.52 30.31
N PRO A 91 9.18 -31.72 29.57
CA PRO A 91 8.66 -30.63 28.79
C PRO A 91 7.54 -31.09 27.85
N GLU A 92 6.40 -30.42 27.87
CA GLU A 92 5.20 -30.76 27.11
C GLU A 92 4.67 -29.55 26.34
N GLU A 93 4.10 -29.80 25.15
CA GLU A 93 3.34 -28.84 24.41
C GLU A 93 1.84 -29.14 24.51
N ARG A 94 1.03 -28.15 24.94
CA ARG A 94 -0.40 -28.29 25.12
C ARG A 94 -1.16 -27.08 24.64
N ASN A 95 -1.97 -27.28 23.61
CA ASN A 95 -2.83 -26.24 23.08
C ASN A 95 -4.17 -26.21 23.84
N ILE A 96 -4.62 -25.04 24.21
CA ILE A 96 -5.82 -24.81 25.01
C ILE A 96 -6.87 -24.13 24.13
N VAL A 97 -8.07 -24.71 24.13
CA VAL A 97 -9.19 -24.14 23.39
C VAL A 97 -10.16 -23.50 24.39
N LEU A 98 -10.21 -22.17 24.39
CA LEU A 98 -11.17 -21.45 25.21
C LEU A 98 -12.53 -21.40 24.52
N LYS A 99 -13.58 -21.70 25.28
CA LYS A 99 -14.96 -21.51 24.83
C LYS A 99 -15.37 -20.09 25.17
N PRO A 100 -15.91 -19.30 24.23
CA PRO A 100 -16.50 -18.03 24.54
C PRO A 100 -17.53 -18.19 25.66
N LEU A 101 -17.62 -17.19 26.56
CA LEU A 101 -18.81 -17.05 27.38
C LEU A 101 -19.98 -17.03 26.44
N LYS A 102 -20.98 -17.93 26.62
CA LYS A 102 -22.19 -17.85 25.81
C LYS A 102 -22.82 -16.50 26.05
N VAL A 103 -22.51 -15.56 25.15
CA VAL A 103 -23.24 -14.31 25.04
C VAL A 103 -24.52 -14.72 24.33
N GLN A 104 -25.63 -14.71 25.02
CA GLN A 104 -26.93 -14.83 24.37
C GLN A 104 -27.24 -13.45 23.74
N GLY A 105 -27.01 -13.38 22.53
CA GLY A 105 -27.07 -12.35 21.55
C GLY A 105 -26.05 -12.80 20.56
N GLY A 106 -26.48 -13.41 19.44
CA GLY A 106 -25.61 -14.11 18.53
C GLY A 106 -24.34 -13.30 18.29
N ALA A 107 -23.24 -13.78 18.81
CA ALA A 107 -21.97 -13.31 18.35
C ALA A 107 -21.99 -13.62 16.84
N ILE A 108 -22.36 -12.62 16.04
CA ILE A 108 -22.07 -12.62 14.62
C ILE A 108 -20.54 -12.64 14.59
N THR A 109 -19.97 -13.82 14.68
CA THR A 109 -18.58 -14.04 14.37
C THR A 109 -18.54 -13.85 12.86
N ILE A 110 -18.36 -12.60 12.44
CA ILE A 110 -17.95 -12.31 11.08
C ILE A 110 -16.51 -12.83 11.04
N THR A 111 -16.35 -14.12 10.76
CA THR A 111 -15.17 -14.56 10.06
C THR A 111 -15.24 -13.72 8.79
N GLY A 112 -14.37 -12.71 8.69
CA GLY A 112 -14.27 -11.92 7.47
C GLY A 112 -14.32 -12.92 6.34
N GLU A 113 -15.33 -12.81 5.48
CA GLU A 113 -15.47 -13.73 4.35
C GLU A 113 -14.16 -13.65 3.62
N ARG A 114 -13.34 -14.68 3.74
CA ARG A 114 -12.15 -14.79 2.91
C ARG A 114 -12.67 -14.77 1.49
N ASP A 115 -12.31 -13.73 0.77
CA ASP A 115 -12.67 -13.59 -0.63
C ASP A 115 -12.50 -14.91 -1.36
N ILE A 116 -13.45 -15.19 -2.18
CA ILE A 116 -13.65 -16.46 -2.87
C ILE A 116 -12.42 -16.83 -3.71
N GLN A 117 -11.64 -15.83 -4.16
CA GLN A 117 -10.53 -16.02 -5.10
C GLN A 117 -9.18 -16.25 -4.43
N LYS A 118 -8.43 -17.23 -4.93
CA LYS A 118 -7.09 -17.61 -4.45
C LYS A 118 -5.97 -17.28 -5.43
N THR A 119 -6.26 -17.24 -6.73
CA THR A 119 -5.28 -16.97 -7.78
C THR A 119 -4.94 -15.47 -7.80
N SER A 120 -3.68 -15.12 -8.01
CA SER A 120 -3.19 -13.74 -8.05
C SER A 120 -3.47 -12.91 -6.77
N ARG A 121 -3.78 -13.58 -5.65
CA ARG A 121 -4.03 -12.97 -4.36
C ARG A 121 -2.89 -13.24 -3.40
N TYR A 122 -2.51 -12.18 -2.68
CA TYR A 122 -1.60 -12.23 -1.54
C TYR A 122 -2.29 -11.57 -0.35
N THR A 123 -2.49 -12.32 0.72
CA THR A 123 -3.04 -11.81 1.99
C THR A 123 -1.90 -11.64 2.97
N MET A 124 -1.73 -10.44 3.50
CA MET A 124 -0.78 -10.12 4.57
C MET A 124 -1.53 -9.76 5.84
N THR A 125 -1.18 -10.40 6.93
CA THR A 125 -1.67 -10.06 8.26
C THR A 125 -0.85 -8.92 8.85
N VAL A 126 -1.37 -8.23 9.88
CA VAL A 126 -0.61 -7.20 10.61
C VAL A 126 0.71 -7.75 11.16
N LYS A 127 0.76 -9.04 11.50
CA LYS A 127 1.98 -9.74 11.90
C LYS A 127 3.03 -9.71 10.78
N ASP A 128 2.66 -10.20 9.58
CA ASP A 128 3.59 -10.24 8.45
C ASP A 128 4.14 -8.84 8.15
N LEU A 129 3.29 -7.82 8.29
CA LEU A 129 3.61 -6.44 7.95
C LEU A 129 4.59 -5.78 8.94
N LYS A 130 4.43 -6.03 10.23
CA LYS A 130 5.29 -5.42 11.28
C LYS A 130 6.72 -5.93 11.27
N GLU A 131 6.98 -7.09 10.72
CA GLU A 131 8.29 -7.74 10.73
C GLU A 131 9.13 -7.44 9.49
N VAL A 132 8.56 -6.76 8.48
CA VAL A 132 9.28 -6.32 7.28
C VAL A 132 10.15 -5.10 7.61
N PRO A 133 11.50 -5.20 7.56
CA PRO A 133 12.38 -4.06 7.77
C PRO A 133 12.12 -2.95 6.74
N ALA A 134 12.38 -1.71 7.13
CA ALA A 134 12.23 -0.51 6.30
C ALA A 134 10.83 -0.29 5.71
N SER A 135 9.84 -0.92 6.28
CA SER A 135 8.44 -0.54 6.04
C SER A 135 8.02 0.66 6.89
N PHE A 136 8.89 1.14 7.81
CA PHE A 136 8.55 2.12 8.84
C PHE A 136 7.33 1.71 9.68
N GLY A 137 7.11 0.41 9.81
CA GLY A 137 5.88 -0.13 10.39
C GLY A 137 4.65 0.11 9.51
N ASP A 138 4.79 0.49 8.26
CA ASP A 138 3.69 0.78 7.34
C ASP A 138 3.28 -0.45 6.52
N SER A 139 2.01 -0.74 6.57
CA SER A 139 1.42 -1.93 5.98
C SER A 139 1.42 -1.91 4.45
N ILE A 140 1.16 -0.77 3.83
CA ILE A 140 1.15 -0.67 2.37
C ILE A 140 2.59 -0.68 1.84
N SER A 141 3.53 -0.04 2.53
CA SER A 141 4.96 -0.13 2.21
C SER A 141 5.48 -1.56 2.30
N ALA A 142 4.98 -2.36 3.23
CA ALA A 142 5.34 -3.77 3.36
C ALA A 142 4.90 -4.62 2.16
N LEU A 143 3.86 -4.22 1.40
CA LEU A 143 3.47 -4.90 0.16
C LEU A 143 4.60 -4.91 -0.88
N THR A 144 5.52 -3.94 -0.83
CA THR A 144 6.70 -3.93 -1.71
C THR A 144 7.65 -5.09 -1.46
N SER A 145 7.43 -5.91 -0.46
CA SER A 145 8.16 -7.16 -0.24
C SER A 145 7.56 -8.37 -0.98
N LEU A 146 6.37 -8.22 -1.56
CA LEU A 146 5.69 -9.26 -2.35
C LEU A 146 6.24 -9.34 -3.77
N PRO A 147 6.03 -10.48 -4.48
CA PRO A 147 6.44 -10.61 -5.87
C PRO A 147 5.89 -9.48 -6.73
N ASN A 148 6.72 -8.95 -7.60
CA ASN A 148 6.38 -7.95 -8.61
C ASN A 148 5.56 -6.73 -8.13
N VAL A 149 5.83 -6.27 -6.90
CA VAL A 149 5.28 -5.03 -6.33
C VAL A 149 6.42 -4.07 -6.10
N MET A 150 6.57 -3.06 -6.93
CA MET A 150 7.65 -2.08 -6.87
C MET A 150 7.09 -0.67 -6.62
N ARG A 151 7.95 0.31 -6.43
CA ARG A 151 7.60 1.72 -6.44
C ARG A 151 8.15 2.39 -7.68
N THR A 152 7.51 3.45 -8.14
CA THR A 152 7.99 4.21 -9.31
C THR A 152 9.37 4.78 -9.11
N ASP A 153 9.65 5.29 -7.91
CA ASP A 153 10.89 6.01 -7.57
C ASP A 153 11.68 5.23 -6.49
N GLY A 154 11.76 3.92 -6.64
CA GLY A 154 12.48 3.00 -5.77
C GLY A 154 12.04 3.00 -4.30
N PHE A 155 12.33 4.06 -3.56
CA PHE A 155 11.93 4.19 -2.16
C PHE A 155 10.56 4.84 -1.96
N PHE A 156 10.26 5.82 -2.77
CA PHE A 156 9.00 6.57 -2.75
C PHE A 156 8.14 6.24 -3.99
N GLY A 157 7.06 6.96 -4.14
CA GLY A 157 6.16 6.81 -5.28
C GLY A 157 5.08 5.75 -5.10
N PRO A 158 4.07 5.78 -5.95
CA PRO A 158 2.97 4.82 -5.94
C PRO A 158 3.43 3.41 -6.34
N LEU A 159 2.60 2.40 -6.01
CA LEU A 159 2.92 1.00 -6.29
C LEU A 159 2.73 0.65 -7.76
N VAL A 160 3.79 0.16 -8.39
CA VAL A 160 3.77 -0.53 -9.68
C VAL A 160 3.58 -2.02 -9.41
N ILE A 161 2.53 -2.61 -9.95
CA ILE A 161 2.19 -4.02 -9.76
C ILE A 161 2.16 -4.70 -11.12
N ARG A 162 3.00 -5.74 -11.29
CA ARG A 162 3.16 -6.47 -12.56
C ARG A 162 3.47 -5.55 -13.75
N GLY A 163 4.29 -4.52 -13.52
CA GLY A 163 4.71 -3.58 -14.57
C GLY A 163 3.60 -2.72 -15.17
N SER A 164 2.42 -2.64 -14.53
CA SER A 164 1.31 -1.81 -14.95
C SER A 164 1.44 -0.38 -14.42
N ASP A 165 0.72 0.56 -15.05
CA ASP A 165 0.63 1.93 -14.55
C ASP A 165 0.01 1.96 -13.15
N PRO A 166 0.64 2.63 -12.17
CA PRO A 166 0.13 2.71 -10.81
C PRO A 166 -1.27 3.35 -10.70
N ASN A 167 -1.66 4.18 -11.65
CA ASN A 167 -2.99 4.79 -11.69
C ASN A 167 -4.12 3.79 -12.00
N TYR A 168 -3.77 2.59 -12.45
CA TYR A 168 -4.74 1.52 -12.71
C TYR A 168 -5.14 0.75 -11.46
N ASN A 169 -4.45 0.98 -10.34
CA ASN A 169 -4.71 0.30 -9.08
C ASN A 169 -5.91 0.89 -8.34
N GLY A 170 -6.77 0.03 -7.81
CA GLY A 170 -7.86 0.39 -6.90
C GLY A 170 -7.47 0.16 -5.44
N TYR A 171 -7.75 1.14 -4.59
CA TYR A 171 -7.50 1.07 -3.14
C TYR A 171 -8.81 1.19 -2.38
N PHE A 172 -9.05 0.28 -1.44
CA PHE A 172 -10.27 0.22 -0.64
C PHE A 172 -9.97 0.01 0.84
N ILE A 173 -10.77 0.62 1.71
CA ILE A 173 -10.81 0.37 3.16
C ILE A 173 -12.23 -0.02 3.54
N ASP A 174 -12.44 -1.26 4.00
CA ASP A 174 -13.77 -1.80 4.29
C ASP A 174 -14.79 -1.50 3.15
N GLY A 175 -14.32 -1.56 1.89
CA GLY A 175 -15.12 -1.28 0.68
C GLY A 175 -15.27 0.19 0.29
N ILE A 176 -14.76 1.14 1.07
CA ILE A 176 -14.73 2.57 0.75
C ILE A 176 -13.53 2.84 -0.16
N PRO A 177 -13.71 3.41 -1.37
CA PRO A 177 -12.60 3.74 -2.26
C PRO A 177 -11.79 4.91 -1.72
N ILE A 178 -10.46 4.87 -1.94
CA ILE A 178 -9.52 5.91 -1.51
C ILE A 178 -8.78 6.44 -2.73
N TYR A 179 -8.70 7.77 -2.88
CA TYR A 179 -7.93 8.40 -3.96
C TYR A 179 -6.42 8.23 -3.79
N THR A 180 -5.93 8.53 -2.58
CA THR A 180 -4.50 8.48 -2.28
C THR A 180 -4.31 7.78 -0.95
N PRO A 181 -3.79 6.54 -0.96
CA PRO A 181 -3.58 5.77 0.26
C PRO A 181 -2.30 6.12 1.01
N TYR A 182 -1.53 7.12 0.54
CA TYR A 182 -0.21 7.47 1.06
C TYR A 182 -0.06 8.95 1.37
N HIS A 183 0.78 9.25 2.35
CA HIS A 183 1.41 10.54 2.54
C HIS A 183 2.57 10.74 1.56
N PHE A 184 2.75 11.93 1.02
CA PHE A 184 3.86 12.32 0.13
C PHE A 184 4.17 11.30 -0.97
N GLY A 185 3.13 10.84 -1.67
CA GLY A 185 3.30 9.93 -2.80
C GLY A 185 3.87 8.55 -2.46
N GLY A 186 3.97 8.17 -1.19
CA GLY A 186 4.41 6.83 -0.85
C GLY A 186 5.25 6.68 0.41
N LEU A 187 5.50 7.75 1.16
CA LEU A 187 6.30 7.68 2.40
C LEU A 187 5.66 6.77 3.44
N HIS A 188 4.36 6.94 3.70
CA HIS A 188 3.62 6.22 4.71
C HIS A 188 2.14 6.10 4.30
N SER A 189 1.46 5.02 4.67
CA SER A 189 0.01 4.90 4.42
C SER A 189 -0.80 5.83 5.34
N VAL A 190 -1.98 6.23 4.88
CA VAL A 190 -2.91 7.08 5.64
C VAL A 190 -3.71 6.32 6.70
N ILE A 191 -3.35 5.07 7.01
CA ILE A 191 -4.07 4.21 7.95
C ILE A 191 -3.10 3.65 8.98
N ASN A 192 -3.52 3.69 10.24
CA ASN A 192 -2.80 3.07 11.34
C ASN A 192 -2.83 1.53 11.21
N ASN A 193 -1.66 0.89 11.23
CA ASN A 193 -1.55 -0.57 11.12
C ASN A 193 -2.32 -1.34 12.20
N ASN A 194 -2.42 -0.77 13.40
CA ASN A 194 -3.11 -1.43 14.51
C ASN A 194 -4.64 -1.40 14.36
N LEU A 195 -5.18 -0.59 13.42
CA LEU A 195 -6.58 -0.65 13.01
C LEU A 195 -6.83 -1.73 11.95
N MET A 196 -5.80 -2.15 11.22
CA MET A 196 -5.94 -3.16 10.16
C MET A 196 -6.00 -4.56 10.76
N SER A 197 -6.79 -5.44 10.18
CA SER A 197 -6.76 -6.89 10.45
C SER A 197 -5.89 -7.61 9.41
N GLU A 198 -6.09 -7.28 8.14
CA GLU A 198 -5.35 -7.86 7.01
C GLU A 198 -5.43 -6.93 5.78
N ILE A 199 -4.49 -7.13 4.85
CA ILE A 199 -4.50 -6.52 3.53
C ILE A 199 -4.52 -7.62 2.49
N ASP A 200 -5.45 -7.51 1.55
CA ASP A 200 -5.50 -8.34 0.36
C ASP A 200 -4.97 -7.57 -0.84
N LEU A 201 -3.95 -8.09 -1.46
CA LEU A 201 -3.47 -7.64 -2.76
C LEU A 201 -3.93 -8.62 -3.82
N TYR A 202 -4.73 -8.17 -4.77
CA TYR A 202 -5.03 -8.86 -6.02
C TYR A 202 -4.18 -8.25 -7.12
N SER A 203 -3.14 -8.92 -7.52
CA SER A 203 -2.20 -8.42 -8.53
C SER A 203 -2.74 -8.52 -9.96
N SER A 204 -3.77 -9.32 -10.18
CA SER A 204 -4.63 -9.38 -11.38
C SER A 204 -5.84 -10.27 -11.10
N ALA A 205 -6.75 -10.41 -12.07
CA ALA A 205 -7.88 -11.34 -12.03
C ALA A 205 -8.73 -11.24 -10.73
N PHE A 206 -9.02 -10.03 -10.27
CA PHE A 206 -9.76 -9.77 -9.02
C PHE A 206 -11.28 -10.04 -9.16
N PRO A 207 -12.00 -10.33 -8.03
CA PRO A 207 -13.43 -10.66 -8.01
C PRO A 207 -14.36 -9.61 -8.63
N ALA A 208 -15.58 -10.04 -9.00
CA ALA A 208 -16.54 -9.18 -9.71
C ALA A 208 -17.11 -8.05 -8.86
N HIS A 209 -17.11 -8.16 -7.53
CA HIS A 209 -17.58 -7.10 -6.64
C HIS A 209 -16.64 -5.89 -6.58
N PHE A 210 -15.39 -6.00 -7.08
CA PHE A 210 -14.52 -4.85 -7.25
C PHE A 210 -14.73 -4.21 -8.63
N GLY A 211 -15.08 -2.93 -8.61
CA GLY A 211 -15.08 -2.03 -9.77
C GLY A 211 -13.94 -1.01 -9.66
N TYR A 212 -13.89 -0.06 -10.56
CA TYR A 212 -12.99 1.11 -10.53
C TYR A 212 -11.50 0.81 -10.46
N ALA A 213 -11.09 -0.33 -10.98
CA ALA A 213 -9.69 -0.73 -11.13
C ALA A 213 -9.52 -1.54 -12.40
N GLN A 214 -8.37 -1.40 -13.03
CA GLN A 214 -8.00 -2.23 -14.17
C GLN A 214 -6.61 -2.87 -14.05
N GLY A 215 -5.77 -2.44 -13.10
CA GLY A 215 -4.46 -3.04 -12.80
C GLY A 215 -4.56 -4.05 -11.66
N ALA A 216 -4.42 -3.58 -10.46
CA ALA A 216 -4.50 -4.37 -9.24
C ALA A 216 -5.53 -3.81 -8.27
N VAL A 217 -5.93 -4.60 -7.27
CA VAL A 217 -6.77 -4.15 -6.16
C VAL A 217 -6.05 -4.38 -4.84
N ILE A 218 -5.98 -3.34 -4.03
CA ILE A 218 -5.49 -3.37 -2.65
C ILE A 218 -6.70 -3.12 -1.73
N ASN A 219 -7.14 -4.17 -1.05
CA ASN A 219 -8.27 -4.11 -0.13
C ASN A 219 -7.78 -4.23 1.31
N ILE A 220 -8.04 -3.22 2.11
CA ILE A 220 -7.65 -3.13 3.52
C ILE A 220 -8.88 -3.44 4.36
N ASN A 221 -8.81 -4.52 5.13
CA ASN A 221 -9.83 -4.89 6.08
C ASN A 221 -9.42 -4.39 7.46
N THR A 222 -10.32 -3.67 8.13
CA THR A 222 -10.05 -3.16 9.48
C THR A 222 -10.52 -4.14 10.55
N VAL A 223 -10.01 -4.00 11.79
CA VAL A 223 -10.41 -4.80 12.95
C VAL A 223 -11.92 -4.76 13.12
N ASP A 224 -12.57 -5.92 13.25
CA ASP A 224 -14.02 -6.06 13.36
C ASP A 224 -14.49 -6.77 14.66
N ASP A 225 -13.57 -7.00 15.60
CA ASP A 225 -13.87 -7.57 16.92
C ASP A 225 -12.99 -6.93 17.99
N VAL A 226 -13.62 -6.30 18.98
CA VAL A 226 -12.95 -5.73 20.16
C VAL A 226 -13.56 -6.37 21.42
N LYS A 227 -12.75 -7.16 22.12
CA LYS A 227 -13.18 -7.92 23.31
C LYS A 227 -12.87 -7.22 24.62
N ARG A 228 -11.89 -6.33 24.63
CA ARG A 228 -11.43 -5.62 25.83
C ARG A 228 -11.06 -4.17 25.55
N THR A 229 -11.12 -3.35 26.56
CA THR A 229 -10.53 -2.00 26.54
C THR A 229 -9.01 -2.12 26.51
N GLY A 230 -8.38 -1.32 25.67
CA GLY A 230 -6.94 -1.30 25.50
C GLY A 230 -6.51 -0.34 24.42
N GLY A 231 -5.23 -0.40 24.06
CA GLY A 231 -4.71 0.47 23.02
C GLY A 231 -3.27 0.15 22.63
N TYR A 232 -2.79 0.97 21.70
CA TYR A 232 -1.42 0.96 21.21
C TYR A 232 -0.86 2.37 21.23
N ALA A 233 0.41 2.49 21.51
CA ALA A 233 1.19 3.69 21.24
C ALA A 233 2.47 3.27 20.51
N ASP A 234 2.80 3.95 19.45
CA ASP A 234 4.01 3.78 18.67
C ASP A 234 4.70 5.12 18.54
N ILE A 235 5.98 5.16 18.88
CA ILE A 235 6.82 6.36 18.78
C ILE A 235 8.09 5.95 18.06
N SER A 236 8.30 6.50 16.88
CA SER A 236 9.50 6.27 16.07
C SER A 236 10.22 7.57 15.74
N LEU A 237 11.31 7.48 15.00
CA LEU A 237 12.03 8.67 14.54
C LEU A 237 11.19 9.52 13.57
N LEU A 238 10.24 8.93 12.86
CA LEU A 238 9.50 9.59 11.80
C LEU A 238 8.12 10.07 12.23
N SER A 239 7.48 9.36 13.17
CA SER A 239 6.12 9.65 13.58
C SER A 239 5.78 9.11 14.96
N SER A 240 4.73 9.64 15.55
CA SER A 240 4.06 9.08 16.73
C SER A 240 2.62 8.76 16.40
N ALA A 241 2.17 7.57 16.79
CA ALA A 241 0.81 7.10 16.59
C ALA A 241 0.23 6.53 17.89
N ALA A 242 -1.06 6.70 18.05
CA ALA A 242 -1.81 6.10 19.15
C ALA A 242 -3.14 5.53 18.65
N LEU A 243 -3.59 4.45 19.30
CA LEU A 243 -4.90 3.85 19.06
C LEU A 243 -5.49 3.46 20.42
N VAL A 244 -6.76 3.74 20.61
CA VAL A 244 -7.54 3.28 21.76
C VAL A 244 -8.78 2.53 21.25
N GLN A 245 -9.16 1.48 21.97
CA GLN A 245 -10.32 0.67 21.67
C GLN A 245 -11.05 0.26 22.94
N THR A 246 -12.39 0.14 22.84
CA THR A 246 -13.22 -0.29 23.95
C THR A 246 -14.50 -0.98 23.46
N PRO A 247 -14.89 -2.14 24.03
CA PRO A 247 -16.18 -2.73 23.78
C PRO A 247 -17.29 -2.05 24.59
N PHE A 248 -18.53 -2.10 24.12
CA PHE A 248 -19.72 -1.70 24.86
C PHE A 248 -20.34 -2.93 25.52
N LEU A 249 -20.07 -3.14 26.79
CA LEU A 249 -20.53 -4.29 27.53
C LEU A 249 -21.81 -3.96 28.28
N GLU A 250 -22.86 -4.70 28.04
CA GLU A 250 -24.15 -4.61 28.73
C GLU A 250 -24.33 -5.83 29.67
N LYS A 251 -24.61 -5.57 30.94
CA LYS A 251 -24.98 -6.59 31.90
C LYS A 251 -26.46 -6.87 31.80
N TYR A 252 -26.86 -8.13 31.81
CA TYR A 252 -28.24 -8.56 31.82
C TYR A 252 -28.40 -9.80 32.73
N TYR A 253 -29.62 -10.08 33.17
CA TYR A 253 -29.91 -11.23 34.01
C TYR A 253 -30.69 -12.29 33.22
N GLU A 254 -30.26 -13.53 33.28
CA GLU A 254 -30.91 -14.67 32.68
C GLU A 254 -30.81 -15.86 33.66
N ASP A 255 -31.92 -16.51 33.93
CA ASP A 255 -32.03 -17.59 34.94
C ASP A 255 -31.43 -17.17 36.29
N GLY A 256 -31.62 -15.92 36.72
CA GLY A 256 -31.13 -15.38 38.00
C GLY A 256 -29.60 -15.17 38.06
N LYS A 257 -28.89 -15.36 36.93
CA LYS A 257 -27.42 -15.14 36.83
C LYS A 257 -27.13 -13.89 36.03
N GLU A 258 -26.21 -13.06 36.56
CA GLU A 258 -25.68 -11.94 35.81
C GLU A 258 -24.83 -12.44 34.63
N LYS A 259 -25.17 -12.00 33.43
CA LYS A 259 -24.44 -12.26 32.17
C LYS A 259 -24.02 -10.94 31.56
N THR A 260 -23.01 -10.96 30.71
CA THR A 260 -22.52 -9.79 29.98
C THR A 260 -22.61 -10.09 28.50
N ARG A 261 -23.16 -9.14 27.72
CA ARG A 261 -23.16 -9.20 26.25
C ARG A 261 -22.42 -8.00 25.68
N ASN A 262 -21.76 -8.20 24.54
CA ASN A 262 -21.12 -7.13 23.77
C ASN A 262 -22.16 -6.47 22.86
N LYS A 263 -22.39 -5.18 23.02
CA LYS A 263 -23.29 -4.36 22.21
C LYS A 263 -22.60 -3.64 21.05
N GLY A 264 -21.29 -3.78 20.96
CA GLY A 264 -20.50 -3.10 19.94
C GLY A 264 -19.17 -2.62 20.49
N TYR A 265 -18.50 -1.78 19.73
CA TYR A 265 -17.20 -1.24 20.13
C TYR A 265 -16.92 0.11 19.49
N PHE A 266 -15.93 0.78 20.04
CA PHE A 266 -15.33 2.00 19.51
C PHE A 266 -13.82 1.84 19.38
N ILE A 267 -13.27 2.34 18.27
CA ILE A 267 -11.83 2.45 18.03
C ILE A 267 -11.56 3.87 17.56
N ALA A 268 -10.56 4.51 18.13
CA ALA A 268 -10.02 5.77 17.66
C ALA A 268 -8.51 5.68 17.52
N SER A 269 -7.97 6.22 16.45
CA SER A 269 -6.53 6.33 16.26
C SER A 269 -6.14 7.65 15.62
N GLY A 270 -4.90 8.08 15.87
CA GLY A 270 -4.29 9.23 15.24
C GLY A 270 -2.78 9.07 15.14
N ARG A 271 -2.20 9.73 14.16
CA ARG A 271 -0.76 9.78 13.93
C ARG A 271 -0.34 11.19 13.53
N ILE A 272 0.86 11.57 13.96
CA ILE A 272 1.53 12.81 13.59
C ILE A 272 2.94 12.45 13.12
N GLY A 273 3.27 12.85 11.90
CA GLY A 273 4.61 12.77 11.35
C GLY A 273 5.38 14.06 11.62
N TYR A 274 6.65 13.91 12.04
CA TYR A 274 7.51 15.04 12.38
C TYR A 274 8.90 14.93 11.75
N ILE A 275 8.98 14.30 10.59
CA ILE A 275 10.22 14.20 9.81
C ILE A 275 10.84 15.58 9.54
N SER A 276 10.04 16.63 9.42
CA SER A 276 10.47 18.02 9.30
C SER A 276 11.41 18.49 10.42
N VAL A 277 11.27 17.96 11.64
CA VAL A 277 12.16 18.28 12.76
C VAL A 277 13.57 17.80 12.47
N PHE A 278 13.72 16.59 11.93
CA PHE A 278 15.03 16.01 11.58
C PHE A 278 15.63 16.67 10.34
N VAL A 279 14.81 16.99 9.34
CA VAL A 279 15.25 17.75 8.16
C VAL A 279 15.78 19.12 8.58
N LYS A 280 15.07 19.80 9.48
CA LYS A 280 15.51 21.11 10.01
C LYS A 280 16.81 20.99 10.80
N ALA A 281 16.95 20.02 11.69
CA ALA A 281 18.18 19.81 12.45
C ALA A 281 19.37 19.46 11.54
N ALA A 282 19.12 18.63 10.52
CA ALA A 282 20.14 18.30 9.51
C ALA A 282 20.57 19.56 8.74
N LYS A 283 19.62 20.39 8.31
CA LYS A 283 19.89 21.67 7.64
C LYS A 283 20.76 22.57 8.52
N GLU A 284 20.37 22.81 9.77
CA GLU A 284 21.15 23.63 10.71
C GLU A 284 22.58 23.12 10.88
N LEU A 285 22.79 21.78 10.91
CA LEU A 285 24.11 21.17 10.95
C LEU A 285 24.92 21.42 9.67
N TYR A 286 24.29 21.30 8.49
CA TYR A 286 24.97 21.55 7.22
C TYR A 286 25.34 23.02 7.06
N GLU A 287 24.46 23.96 7.48
CA GLU A 287 24.74 25.39 7.51
C GLU A 287 25.93 25.74 8.41
N LEU A 288 26.03 25.07 9.59
CA LEU A 288 27.20 25.20 10.48
C LEU A 288 28.50 24.71 9.84
N LEU A 289 28.41 23.78 8.87
CA LEU A 289 29.55 23.27 8.10
C LEU A 289 29.85 24.13 6.85
N GLY A 290 29.17 25.28 6.70
CA GLY A 290 29.36 26.22 5.59
C GLY A 290 28.72 25.75 4.28
N LYS A 291 27.73 24.84 4.34
CA LYS A 291 26.97 24.34 3.20
C LYS A 291 25.53 24.88 3.26
N ASP A 292 25.11 25.60 2.27
CA ASP A 292 23.71 25.97 2.09
C ASP A 292 22.93 24.80 1.51
N VAL A 293 21.76 24.48 2.02
CA VAL A 293 20.96 23.31 1.61
C VAL A 293 19.51 23.73 1.43
N SER A 294 18.95 23.43 0.27
CA SER A 294 17.49 23.51 0.07
C SER A 294 16.77 22.65 1.11
N SER A 295 15.71 23.16 1.68
CA SER A 295 14.95 22.42 2.70
C SER A 295 13.52 22.21 2.27
N SER A 296 13.09 20.95 2.32
CA SER A 296 11.69 20.57 2.32
C SER A 296 11.26 20.30 3.75
N LEU A 297 10.16 20.89 4.19
CA LEU A 297 9.59 20.68 5.51
C LEU A 297 8.29 19.89 5.39
N PRO A 298 8.34 18.56 5.19
CA PRO A 298 7.16 17.73 5.11
C PRO A 298 6.54 17.57 6.50
N TYR A 299 5.24 17.80 6.57
CA TYR A 299 4.43 17.57 7.77
C TYR A 299 3.20 16.77 7.39
N TYR A 300 2.87 15.72 8.13
CA TYR A 300 1.69 14.92 7.88
C TYR A 300 1.01 14.45 9.17
N GLY A 301 -0.24 14.10 9.03
CA GLY A 301 -1.00 13.47 10.09
C GLY A 301 -2.20 12.72 9.53
N ASP A 302 -2.71 11.77 10.30
CA ASP A 302 -3.91 11.02 9.95
C ASP A 302 -4.71 10.65 11.20
N TYR A 303 -5.98 10.35 10.97
CA TYR A 303 -6.88 9.88 12.01
C TYR A 303 -7.83 8.82 11.45
N GLN A 304 -8.29 7.93 12.34
CA GLN A 304 -9.32 6.96 12.04
C GLN A 304 -10.26 6.81 13.24
N LEU A 305 -11.54 6.64 12.94
CA LEU A 305 -12.60 6.38 13.91
C LEU A 305 -13.45 5.22 13.40
N LYS A 306 -13.61 4.19 14.20
CA LYS A 306 -14.53 3.08 13.89
C LYS A 306 -15.47 2.87 15.07
N PHE A 307 -16.76 2.82 14.76
CA PHE A 307 -17.82 2.55 15.72
C PHE A 307 -18.69 1.44 15.17
N LYS A 308 -18.91 0.38 15.95
CA LYS A 308 -19.87 -0.68 15.60
C LYS A 308 -20.87 -0.85 16.71
N TYR A 309 -22.13 -1.01 16.35
CA TYR A 309 -23.20 -1.24 17.29
C TYR A 309 -24.13 -2.35 16.81
N PHE A 310 -24.39 -3.35 17.66
CA PHE A 310 -25.32 -4.43 17.41
C PHE A 310 -26.73 -3.97 17.81
N LEU A 311 -27.58 -3.69 16.83
CA LEU A 311 -28.98 -3.33 17.06
C LEU A 311 -29.75 -4.51 17.69
N ASN A 312 -29.49 -5.69 17.18
CA ASN A 312 -29.91 -7.00 17.68
C ASN A 312 -28.98 -8.10 17.18
N ASP A 313 -29.33 -9.37 17.38
CA ASP A 313 -28.50 -10.52 17.03
C ASP A 313 -28.28 -10.69 15.53
N GLN A 314 -29.12 -10.07 14.70
CA GLN A 314 -29.07 -10.19 13.25
C GLN A 314 -28.61 -8.90 12.55
N ASN A 315 -28.66 -7.76 13.23
CA ASN A 315 -28.43 -6.46 12.64
C ASN A 315 -27.35 -5.67 13.36
N SER A 316 -26.42 -5.14 12.61
CA SER A 316 -25.40 -4.22 13.12
C SER A 316 -25.20 -3.00 12.23
N LEU A 317 -24.81 -1.90 12.84
CA LEU A 317 -24.36 -0.69 12.17
C LEU A 317 -22.88 -0.48 12.44
N THR A 318 -22.13 -0.21 11.39
CA THR A 318 -20.70 0.12 11.48
C THR A 318 -20.46 1.47 10.82
N PHE A 319 -19.93 2.40 11.56
CA PHE A 319 -19.44 3.68 11.04
C PHE A 319 -17.92 3.64 11.02
N LEU A 320 -17.32 3.96 9.89
CA LEU A 320 -15.87 4.14 9.72
C LEU A 320 -15.63 5.52 9.14
N ALA A 321 -14.71 6.27 9.73
CA ALA A 321 -14.18 7.51 9.18
C ALA A 321 -12.65 7.51 9.28
N PHE A 322 -12.01 8.03 8.26
CA PHE A 322 -10.56 8.20 8.21
C PHE A 322 -10.22 9.48 7.45
N GLY A 323 -9.08 10.07 7.76
CA GLY A 323 -8.62 11.24 7.05
C GLY A 323 -7.13 11.46 7.22
N SER A 324 -6.56 12.25 6.31
CA SER A 324 -5.14 12.61 6.31
C SER A 324 -4.94 14.07 5.93
N TYR A 325 -3.82 14.60 6.39
CA TYR A 325 -3.33 15.91 6.05
C TYR A 325 -1.84 15.82 5.71
N ASP A 326 -1.48 16.37 4.55
CA ASP A 326 -0.10 16.53 4.09
C ASP A 326 0.18 17.98 3.82
N LYS A 327 1.35 18.43 4.23
CA LYS A 327 1.89 19.75 3.90
C LYS A 327 3.35 19.60 3.51
N ILE A 328 3.71 20.13 2.36
CA ILE A 328 5.10 20.27 1.93
C ILE A 328 5.37 21.74 1.61
N ASP A 329 6.52 22.22 2.01
CA ASP A 329 6.99 23.58 1.76
C ASP A 329 8.46 23.48 1.35
N VAL A 330 8.74 23.80 0.10
CA VAL A 330 10.06 23.70 -0.49
C VAL A 330 10.46 25.04 -1.03
N THR A 331 11.61 25.56 -0.60
CA THR A 331 12.30 26.66 -1.22
C THR A 331 13.52 26.11 -1.93
N MET A 332 13.57 26.28 -3.24
CA MET A 332 14.70 25.89 -4.06
C MET A 332 15.74 27.00 -3.97
N LYS A 333 16.97 26.66 -3.59
CA LYS A 333 18.11 27.56 -3.53
C LYS A 333 19.19 27.17 -4.54
N ASP A 334 20.04 28.12 -4.91
CA ASP A 334 21.08 28.01 -5.95
C ASP A 334 22.01 26.81 -5.86
N ASP A 335 22.31 26.35 -4.65
CA ASP A 335 23.37 25.34 -4.45
C ASP A 335 23.07 23.95 -4.99
N TYR A 336 21.82 23.66 -5.37
CA TYR A 336 21.48 22.39 -6.06
C TYR A 336 21.53 22.52 -7.58
N MET A 337 21.61 23.74 -8.06
CA MET A 337 21.77 24.05 -9.47
C MET A 337 23.21 24.48 -9.65
N GLU A 338 24.04 23.63 -10.23
CA GLU A 338 25.37 24.04 -10.66
C GLU A 338 25.21 25.30 -11.51
N ALA A 339 26.18 26.22 -11.44
CA ALA A 339 26.14 27.49 -12.18
C ALA A 339 25.79 27.20 -13.65
N GLY A 340 24.57 27.51 -14.04
CA GLY A 340 24.02 27.20 -15.39
C GLY A 340 22.68 26.51 -15.45
N ASP A 341 22.13 26.05 -14.32
CA ASP A 341 20.79 25.51 -14.26
C ASP A 341 19.74 26.59 -14.49
N ASP A 342 18.59 26.25 -15.05
CA ASP A 342 17.54 27.15 -15.45
C ASP A 342 17.15 28.16 -14.33
N PRO A 343 17.41 29.47 -14.45
CA PRO A 343 17.03 30.47 -13.45
C PRO A 343 15.55 30.48 -13.10
N LEU A 344 14.71 29.81 -13.90
CA LEU A 344 13.29 29.60 -13.63
C LEU A 344 13.02 29.05 -12.23
N TRP A 345 13.87 28.16 -11.76
CA TRP A 345 13.64 27.42 -10.53
C TRP A 345 14.46 27.97 -9.34
N GLU A 346 15.46 28.82 -9.63
CA GLU A 346 16.25 29.47 -8.59
C GLU A 346 15.36 30.34 -7.70
N ASN A 347 15.38 30.09 -6.40
CA ASN A 347 14.51 30.73 -5.41
C ASN A 347 12.99 30.53 -5.65
N ALA A 348 12.60 29.54 -6.44
CA ALA A 348 11.20 29.14 -6.57
C ALA A 348 10.67 28.60 -5.24
N ASN A 349 9.44 28.97 -4.91
CA ASN A 349 8.75 28.44 -3.74
C ASN A 349 7.63 27.51 -4.21
N TYR A 350 7.69 26.26 -3.76
CA TYR A 350 6.65 25.26 -3.95
C TYR A 350 5.99 24.94 -2.61
N TYR A 351 4.70 25.06 -2.56
CA TYR A 351 3.90 24.77 -1.41
C TYR A 351 2.71 23.89 -1.81
N GLU A 352 2.49 22.78 -1.12
CA GLU A 352 1.32 21.93 -1.31
C GLU A 352 0.66 21.61 0.02
N ASN A 353 -0.66 21.78 0.06
CA ASN A 353 -1.53 21.25 1.09
C ASN A 353 -2.47 20.22 0.51
N LYS A 354 -2.56 19.06 1.13
CA LYS A 354 -3.45 18.01 0.72
C LYS A 354 -4.24 17.50 1.93
N TYR A 355 -5.55 17.49 1.80
CA TYR A 355 -6.48 16.91 2.78
C TYR A 355 -7.22 15.77 2.12
N SER A 356 -7.31 14.64 2.80
CA SER A 356 -8.14 13.51 2.40
C SER A 356 -9.07 13.13 3.53
N HIS A 357 -10.30 12.78 3.19
CA HIS A 357 -11.29 12.28 4.17
C HIS A 357 -12.18 11.24 3.50
N GLY A 358 -12.35 10.10 4.14
CA GLY A 358 -13.31 9.08 3.76
C GLY A 358 -14.17 8.69 4.95
N GLN A 359 -15.43 8.39 4.69
CA GLN A 359 -16.34 7.85 5.70
C GLN A 359 -17.37 6.93 5.07
N GLY A 360 -17.85 5.97 5.86
CA GLY A 360 -18.92 5.07 5.46
C GLY A 360 -19.76 4.61 6.64
N LEU A 361 -21.03 4.39 6.36
CA LEU A 361 -21.98 3.76 7.26
C LEU A 361 -22.47 2.46 6.64
N THR A 362 -22.13 1.34 7.28
CA THR A 362 -22.51 0.00 6.83
C THR A 362 -23.59 -0.57 7.73
N HIS A 363 -24.75 -0.91 7.17
CA HIS A 363 -25.72 -1.79 7.80
C HIS A 363 -25.42 -3.24 7.37
N THR A 364 -25.29 -4.14 8.34
CA THR A 364 -25.12 -5.57 8.08
C THR A 364 -26.29 -6.34 8.67
N TYR A 365 -26.97 -7.14 7.85
CA TYR A 365 -28.04 -8.05 8.23
C TYR A 365 -27.62 -9.48 8.00
N THR A 366 -27.63 -10.29 9.05
CA THR A 366 -27.24 -11.71 9.06
C THR A 366 -28.28 -12.51 9.84
N PRO A 367 -29.40 -12.87 9.18
CA PRO A 367 -30.50 -13.58 9.86
C PRO A 367 -30.12 -15.00 10.28
N ASN A 368 -29.18 -15.61 9.61
CA ASN A 368 -28.66 -16.94 9.85
C ASN A 368 -27.25 -17.10 9.24
N ASP A 369 -26.61 -18.27 9.43
CA ASP A 369 -25.26 -18.53 8.95
C ASP A 369 -25.12 -18.57 7.41
N SER A 370 -26.25 -18.66 6.68
CA SER A 370 -26.25 -18.80 5.22
C SER A 370 -26.52 -17.51 4.47
N LEU A 371 -27.03 -16.47 5.12
CA LEU A 371 -27.35 -15.19 4.45
C LEU A 371 -26.69 -14.03 5.17
N LYS A 372 -25.98 -13.23 4.40
CA LYS A 372 -25.46 -11.94 4.83
C LYS A 372 -25.79 -10.88 3.79
N ASN A 373 -26.41 -9.79 4.23
CA ASN A 373 -26.59 -8.59 3.41
C ASN A 373 -25.84 -7.42 4.04
N SER A 374 -25.12 -6.64 3.26
CA SER A 374 -24.45 -5.42 3.70
C SER A 374 -24.76 -4.26 2.75
N ILE A 375 -25.17 -3.15 3.32
CA ILE A 375 -25.43 -1.90 2.61
C ILE A 375 -24.47 -0.86 3.15
N LEU A 376 -23.63 -0.31 2.28
CA LEU A 376 -22.61 0.70 2.58
C LEU A 376 -23.00 2.03 1.90
N LEU A 377 -23.26 3.06 2.68
CA LEU A 377 -23.29 4.45 2.22
C LEU A 377 -21.93 5.08 2.50
N PHE A 378 -21.28 5.67 1.50
CA PHE A 378 -19.93 6.20 1.67
C PHE A 378 -19.71 7.52 0.93
N ASN A 379 -18.72 8.27 1.41
CA ASN A 379 -18.07 9.29 0.62
C ASN A 379 -16.55 9.25 0.80
N SER A 380 -15.83 9.76 -0.20
CA SER A 380 -14.38 9.95 -0.19
C SER A 380 -14.06 11.27 -0.87
N LEU A 381 -13.40 12.15 -0.16
CA LEU A 381 -13.06 13.53 -0.56
C LEU A 381 -11.54 13.69 -0.50
N GLN A 382 -10.98 14.38 -1.50
CA GLN A 382 -9.64 14.92 -1.42
C GLN A 382 -9.69 16.41 -1.77
N ILE A 383 -8.86 17.21 -1.14
CA ILE A 383 -8.62 18.62 -1.50
C ILE A 383 -7.10 18.77 -1.62
N SER A 384 -6.62 19.15 -2.79
CA SER A 384 -5.22 19.49 -3.02
C SER A 384 -5.14 20.95 -3.46
N GLU A 385 -4.28 21.70 -2.82
CA GLU A 385 -3.98 23.09 -3.13
C GLU A 385 -2.46 23.21 -3.29
N THR A 386 -2.05 23.54 -4.51
CA THR A 386 -0.65 23.72 -4.86
C THR A 386 -0.40 25.19 -5.11
N VAL A 387 0.67 25.75 -4.57
CA VAL A 387 1.12 27.12 -4.88
C VAL A 387 2.57 27.04 -5.33
N MET A 388 2.83 27.51 -6.52
CA MET A 388 4.19 27.66 -7.04
C MET A 388 4.42 29.13 -7.40
N ARG A 389 5.50 29.69 -6.89
CA ARG A 389 5.94 31.07 -7.18
C ARG A 389 7.36 31.03 -7.72
N LEU A 390 7.55 31.62 -8.87
CA LEU A 390 8.87 31.81 -9.47
C LEU A 390 9.46 33.18 -9.09
N PRO A 391 10.78 33.37 -9.17
CA PRO A 391 11.43 34.63 -8.91
C PRO A 391 10.90 35.74 -9.82
N LYS A 392 10.89 37.00 -9.34
CA LYS A 392 10.37 38.13 -10.10
C LYS A 392 11.21 38.48 -11.32
N SER A 393 12.45 38.02 -11.38
CA SER A 393 13.39 38.29 -12.44
C SER A 393 13.05 37.61 -13.77
N TYR A 394 12.16 36.66 -13.80
CA TYR A 394 11.98 35.79 -14.95
C TYR A 394 10.76 36.11 -15.83
N ASP A 395 9.59 36.27 -15.25
CA ASP A 395 8.36 36.67 -15.95
C ASP A 395 7.39 37.27 -14.94
N SER A 396 6.85 38.45 -15.26
CA SER A 396 5.88 39.14 -14.41
C SER A 396 4.58 38.32 -14.21
N VAL A 397 4.23 37.49 -15.17
CA VAL A 397 3.06 36.60 -15.11
C VAL A 397 3.30 35.43 -14.16
N LEU A 398 4.46 34.78 -14.27
CA LEU A 398 4.82 33.62 -13.44
C LEU A 398 5.19 34.02 -12.02
N SER A 399 5.71 35.25 -11.80
CA SER A 399 6.01 35.76 -10.45
C SER A 399 4.76 35.99 -9.59
N ASN A 400 3.58 36.14 -10.19
CA ASN A 400 2.31 36.17 -9.47
C ASN A 400 1.91 34.78 -8.92
N GLY A 401 2.58 33.72 -9.40
CA GLY A 401 2.39 32.37 -8.97
C GLY A 401 1.17 31.68 -9.56
N ILE A 402 1.22 30.38 -9.59
CA ILE A 402 0.08 29.51 -9.89
C ILE A 402 -0.46 28.92 -8.60
N ASN A 403 -1.77 28.74 -8.53
CA ASN A 403 -2.42 28.22 -7.33
C ASN A 403 -3.60 27.29 -7.66
N PRO A 404 -3.39 26.24 -8.44
CA PRO A 404 -4.44 25.27 -8.72
C PRO A 404 -4.94 24.62 -7.43
N LYS A 405 -6.26 24.55 -7.32
CA LYS A 405 -6.96 23.83 -6.24
C LYS A 405 -7.92 22.83 -6.83
N THR A 406 -7.74 21.57 -6.46
CA THR A 406 -8.57 20.45 -6.91
C THR A 406 -9.37 19.86 -5.77
N LYS A 407 -10.59 19.43 -6.09
CA LYS A 407 -11.51 18.83 -5.13
C LYS A 407 -12.28 17.66 -5.77
N PRO A 408 -11.69 16.46 -5.88
CA PRO A 408 -12.43 15.25 -6.19
C PRO A 408 -13.26 14.80 -4.99
N LEU A 409 -14.47 14.34 -5.25
CA LEU A 409 -15.38 13.74 -4.27
C LEU A 409 -16.09 12.55 -4.91
N ILE A 410 -16.07 11.41 -4.24
CA ILE A 410 -16.86 10.22 -4.58
C ILE A 410 -17.92 10.05 -3.50
N THR A 411 -19.16 9.89 -3.90
CA THR A 411 -20.26 9.50 -2.99
C THR A 411 -20.99 8.33 -3.58
N GLY A 412 -21.28 7.32 -2.80
CA GLY A 412 -21.94 6.12 -3.33
C GLY A 412 -22.72 5.33 -2.30
N LEU A 413 -23.58 4.49 -2.84
CA LEU A 413 -24.31 3.44 -2.14
C LEU A 413 -23.96 2.11 -2.77
N LYS A 414 -23.52 1.14 -1.97
CA LYS A 414 -23.17 -0.21 -2.40
C LYS A 414 -23.92 -1.23 -1.58
N GLU A 415 -24.52 -2.21 -2.24
CA GLU A 415 -25.13 -3.38 -1.61
C GLU A 415 -24.40 -4.64 -2.03
N ASN A 416 -24.21 -5.54 -1.08
CA ASN A 416 -23.65 -6.86 -1.28
C ASN A 416 -24.44 -7.91 -0.50
N ILE A 417 -24.98 -8.89 -1.21
CA ILE A 417 -25.74 -10.01 -0.67
C ILE A 417 -24.95 -11.29 -0.94
N SER A 418 -24.64 -12.00 0.13
CA SER A 418 -23.95 -13.29 0.10
C SER A 418 -24.86 -14.38 0.65
N VAL A 419 -25.07 -15.44 -0.13
CA VAL A 419 -25.97 -16.56 0.22
C VAL A 419 -25.26 -17.89 0.01
N ASP A 420 -25.21 -18.72 1.05
CA ASP A 420 -24.83 -20.12 0.94
C ASP A 420 -26.06 -20.93 0.53
N LEU A 421 -26.27 -21.11 -0.79
CA LEU A 421 -27.39 -21.85 -1.36
C LEU A 421 -27.30 -23.35 -1.02
N ILE A 422 -26.08 -23.90 -1.07
CA ILE A 422 -25.77 -25.25 -0.64
C ILE A 422 -24.49 -25.16 0.19
N LYS A 423 -24.62 -25.38 1.48
CA LYS A 423 -23.50 -25.23 2.43
C LYS A 423 -22.27 -25.98 1.92
N GLU A 424 -21.11 -25.31 1.95
CA GLU A 424 -19.81 -25.79 1.47
C GLU A 424 -19.69 -26.03 -0.03
N HIS A 425 -20.80 -26.09 -0.79
CA HIS A 425 -20.79 -26.44 -2.21
C HIS A 425 -21.14 -25.27 -3.13
N LEU A 426 -22.13 -24.45 -2.78
CA LEU A 426 -22.58 -23.35 -3.63
C LEU A 426 -22.87 -22.09 -2.83
N LYS A 427 -22.03 -21.09 -3.03
CA LYS A 427 -22.19 -19.73 -2.49
C LYS A 427 -22.44 -18.77 -3.63
N LEU A 428 -23.41 -17.89 -3.47
CA LEU A 428 -23.73 -16.83 -4.42
C LEU A 428 -23.49 -15.48 -3.77
N ASN A 429 -22.76 -14.60 -4.46
CA ASN A 429 -22.61 -13.18 -4.14
C ASN A 429 -23.23 -12.35 -5.26
N VAL A 430 -24.16 -11.48 -4.92
CA VAL A 430 -24.73 -10.52 -5.84
C VAL A 430 -24.75 -9.15 -5.20
N GLY A 431 -24.64 -8.11 -6.01
CA GLY A 431 -24.68 -6.77 -5.47
C GLY A 431 -24.75 -5.71 -6.55
N GLY A 432 -24.88 -4.49 -6.10
CA GLY A 432 -24.91 -3.32 -6.96
C GLY A 432 -24.39 -2.09 -6.26
N GLU A 433 -24.10 -1.09 -7.06
CA GLU A 433 -23.64 0.19 -6.55
C GLU A 433 -24.06 1.33 -7.46
N ILE A 434 -24.32 2.47 -6.84
CA ILE A 434 -24.53 3.74 -7.51
C ILE A 434 -23.46 4.69 -6.98
N THR A 435 -22.73 5.32 -7.87
CA THR A 435 -21.65 6.22 -7.48
C THR A 435 -21.75 7.53 -8.24
N HIS A 436 -21.59 8.63 -7.52
CA HIS A 436 -21.52 9.98 -8.04
C HIS A 436 -20.10 10.53 -7.82
N TYR A 437 -19.44 10.89 -8.92
CA TYR A 437 -18.16 11.54 -8.94
C TYR A 437 -18.34 13.03 -9.19
N TYR A 438 -17.86 13.83 -8.28
CA TYR A 438 -17.79 15.26 -8.45
C TYR A 438 -16.33 15.68 -8.45
N PHE A 439 -15.96 16.43 -9.46
CA PHE A 439 -14.64 17.03 -9.54
C PHE A 439 -14.79 18.54 -9.74
N LYS A 440 -14.05 19.30 -8.94
CA LYS A 440 -13.95 20.76 -9.09
C LYS A 440 -12.48 21.15 -9.13
N THR A 441 -12.13 22.01 -10.10
CA THR A 441 -10.88 22.76 -10.08
C THR A 441 -11.16 24.25 -10.03
N SER A 442 -10.24 25.01 -9.42
CA SER A 442 -10.31 26.46 -9.29
C SER A 442 -8.89 27.00 -9.07
N GLY A 443 -8.72 28.32 -9.17
CA GLY A 443 -7.43 28.99 -9.04
C GLY A 443 -6.82 29.34 -10.37
N THR A 444 -5.51 29.49 -10.43
CA THR A 444 -4.77 29.87 -11.62
C THR A 444 -3.77 28.78 -12.01
N SER A 445 -3.56 28.61 -13.29
CA SER A 445 -2.49 27.83 -13.90
C SER A 445 -1.84 28.67 -14.99
N PHE A 446 -0.77 28.19 -15.56
CA PHE A 446 -0.17 28.79 -16.74
C PHE A 446 -0.46 27.94 -17.98
N ASN A 447 -0.53 28.64 -19.11
CA ASN A 447 -0.53 28.04 -20.42
C ASN A 447 0.68 28.54 -21.16
N GLN A 448 1.54 27.64 -21.63
CA GLN A 448 2.68 28.02 -22.46
C GLN A 448 2.23 28.12 -23.91
N LYS A 449 2.29 29.31 -24.49
CA LYS A 449 1.88 29.53 -25.87
C LYS A 449 2.62 28.66 -26.88
N SER A 450 3.90 28.36 -26.62
CA SER A 450 4.71 27.50 -27.48
C SER A 450 4.32 26.00 -27.45
N MET A 451 3.58 25.54 -26.44
CA MET A 451 3.01 24.18 -26.45
C MET A 451 1.87 24.02 -27.46
N MET A 452 1.33 25.14 -27.96
CA MET A 452 0.22 25.14 -28.92
C MET A 452 0.65 25.43 -30.35
N ASP A 453 1.86 25.91 -30.57
CA ASP A 453 2.35 26.27 -31.88
C ASP A 453 3.79 25.78 -32.11
N ASP A 454 3.94 24.62 -32.75
CA ASP A 454 5.26 24.08 -33.13
C ASP A 454 6.04 24.98 -34.11
N ASN A 455 5.36 25.95 -34.74
CA ASN A 455 5.98 26.97 -35.63
C ASN A 455 6.32 28.28 -34.91
N ALA A 456 5.92 28.47 -33.67
CA ALA A 456 6.05 29.75 -33.00
C ALA A 456 7.50 30.12 -32.68
N GLY A 457 8.44 29.22 -32.71
CA GLY A 457 9.86 29.50 -32.47
C GLY A 457 10.08 30.32 -31.17
N LEU A 458 9.19 30.18 -30.23
CA LEU A 458 9.15 30.96 -29.00
C LEU A 458 10.06 30.31 -27.96
N ASP A 459 10.99 31.09 -27.52
CA ASP A 459 11.88 30.74 -26.41
C ASP A 459 11.08 30.54 -25.12
N PRO A 460 11.28 29.48 -24.35
CA PRO A 460 10.69 29.34 -23.01
C PRO A 460 11.00 30.51 -22.05
N GLY A 461 12.02 31.30 -22.34
CA GLY A 461 12.44 32.43 -21.54
C GLY A 461 11.98 33.80 -22.03
N GLU A 462 11.27 33.92 -23.18
CA GLU A 462 10.77 35.24 -23.61
C GLU A 462 9.60 35.72 -22.76
N GLU A 463 9.68 36.97 -22.32
CA GLU A 463 8.59 37.70 -21.67
C GLU A 463 7.31 37.63 -22.51
N GLY A 464 6.25 37.08 -22.00
CA GLY A 464 4.97 36.93 -22.70
C GLY A 464 4.66 35.52 -23.28
N ASN A 465 5.55 34.53 -23.11
CA ASN A 465 5.29 33.14 -23.51
C ASN A 465 4.30 32.39 -22.62
N PHE A 466 4.07 32.91 -21.43
CA PHE A 466 3.12 32.31 -20.49
C PHE A 466 1.87 33.19 -20.36
N GLU A 467 0.74 32.54 -20.35
CA GLU A 467 -0.56 33.14 -20.06
C GLU A 467 -1.16 32.49 -18.81
N LEU A 468 -1.56 33.35 -17.85
CA LEU A 468 -2.32 32.85 -16.68
C LEU A 468 -3.73 32.50 -17.12
N VAL A 469 -4.08 31.24 -16.90
CA VAL A 469 -5.41 30.69 -17.17
C VAL A 469 -6.16 30.50 -15.87
N ASN A 470 -7.34 31.08 -15.77
CA ASN A 470 -8.23 30.86 -14.64
C ASN A 470 -8.88 29.46 -14.76
N LEU A 471 -8.63 28.60 -13.78
CA LEU A 471 -9.29 27.32 -13.63
C LEU A 471 -10.63 27.52 -12.92
N GLY A 472 -11.70 27.02 -13.48
CA GLY A 472 -13.04 27.28 -12.90
C GLY A 472 -14.11 26.30 -13.37
N TYR A 473 -13.78 25.00 -13.52
CA TYR A 473 -14.75 24.05 -14.02
C TYR A 473 -15.13 22.97 -13.01
N LYS A 474 -16.28 22.36 -13.26
CA LYS A 474 -16.86 21.30 -12.46
C LYS A 474 -17.29 20.17 -13.38
N ILE A 475 -17.02 18.95 -12.96
CA ILE A 475 -17.41 17.74 -13.67
C ILE A 475 -18.24 16.87 -12.74
N HIS A 476 -19.34 16.37 -13.28
CA HIS A 476 -20.22 15.41 -12.61
C HIS A 476 -20.29 14.14 -13.46
N ASN A 477 -19.92 13.02 -12.86
CA ASN A 477 -20.06 11.69 -13.45
C ASN A 477 -20.92 10.83 -12.53
N GLN A 478 -21.88 10.10 -13.09
CA GLN A 478 -22.66 9.13 -12.37
C GLN A 478 -22.47 7.76 -13.00
N THR A 479 -22.32 6.75 -12.15
CA THR A 479 -22.25 5.36 -12.57
C THR A 479 -23.26 4.54 -11.80
N ILE A 480 -23.84 3.55 -12.47
CA ILE A 480 -24.58 2.46 -11.86
C ILE A 480 -23.93 1.16 -12.28
N GLY A 481 -23.66 0.29 -11.33
CA GLY A 481 -23.04 -1.01 -11.58
C GLY A 481 -23.74 -2.12 -10.81
N GLY A 482 -23.61 -3.34 -11.33
CA GLY A 482 -24.09 -4.55 -10.68
C GLY A 482 -23.13 -5.72 -10.96
N PHE A 483 -23.08 -6.68 -10.03
CA PHE A 483 -22.28 -7.88 -10.19
C PHE A 483 -23.02 -9.11 -9.68
N ALA A 484 -22.63 -10.25 -10.24
CA ALA A 484 -22.95 -11.57 -9.74
C ALA A 484 -21.73 -12.47 -9.85
N GLU A 485 -21.41 -13.17 -8.78
CA GLU A 485 -20.37 -14.20 -8.76
C GLU A 485 -20.80 -15.36 -7.90
N SER A 486 -20.36 -16.56 -8.21
CA SER A 486 -20.65 -17.72 -7.39
C SER A 486 -19.40 -18.55 -7.14
N LYS A 487 -19.35 -19.18 -5.98
CA LYS A 487 -18.34 -20.19 -5.64
C LYS A 487 -18.99 -21.54 -5.65
N ILE A 488 -18.50 -22.40 -6.53
CA ILE A 488 -18.98 -23.76 -6.74
C ILE A 488 -17.88 -24.74 -6.39
N ASN A 489 -18.10 -25.57 -5.37
CA ASN A 489 -17.17 -26.60 -4.92
C ASN A 489 -17.72 -27.99 -5.24
N VAL A 490 -17.00 -28.75 -6.08
CA VAL A 490 -17.34 -30.14 -6.41
C VAL A 490 -16.10 -31.02 -6.22
N GLY A 491 -16.06 -31.72 -5.10
CA GLY A 491 -14.89 -32.52 -4.74
C GLY A 491 -13.63 -31.66 -4.63
N TRP A 492 -12.66 -31.88 -5.51
CA TRP A 492 -11.40 -31.15 -5.53
C TRP A 492 -11.45 -29.85 -6.37
N ILE A 493 -12.54 -29.64 -7.08
CA ILE A 493 -12.70 -28.52 -8.01
C ILE A 493 -13.42 -27.37 -7.31
N GLU A 494 -12.85 -26.20 -7.41
CA GLU A 494 -13.44 -24.92 -7.03
C GLU A 494 -13.57 -24.07 -8.30
N PHE A 495 -14.78 -23.70 -8.66
CA PHE A 495 -15.07 -22.86 -9.80
C PHE A 495 -15.77 -21.57 -9.36
N VAL A 496 -15.27 -20.43 -9.81
CA VAL A 496 -15.76 -19.10 -9.44
C VAL A 496 -16.06 -18.30 -10.70
N PRO A 497 -17.23 -18.48 -11.33
CA PRO A 497 -17.68 -17.61 -12.40
C PRO A 497 -18.22 -16.31 -11.82
N GLY A 498 -18.00 -15.20 -12.52
CA GLY A 498 -18.49 -13.88 -12.16
C GLY A 498 -18.72 -13.00 -13.38
N VAL A 499 -19.59 -12.04 -13.22
CA VAL A 499 -19.84 -10.98 -14.21
C VAL A 499 -20.12 -9.68 -13.49
N ARG A 500 -19.62 -8.59 -14.05
CA ARG A 500 -19.92 -7.21 -13.63
C ARG A 500 -20.43 -6.43 -14.83
N ALA A 501 -21.43 -5.57 -14.63
CA ALA A 501 -21.89 -4.63 -15.63
C ALA A 501 -21.94 -3.23 -15.02
N ASP A 502 -21.37 -2.26 -15.72
CA ASP A 502 -21.36 -0.85 -15.28
C ASP A 502 -21.83 0.05 -16.42
N HIS A 503 -22.62 1.09 -16.07
CA HIS A 503 -23.07 2.12 -16.99
C HIS A 503 -22.60 3.49 -16.50
N LEU A 504 -21.93 4.24 -17.36
CA LEU A 504 -21.55 5.64 -17.14
C LEU A 504 -22.53 6.55 -17.87
N PHE A 505 -23.31 7.33 -17.15
CA PHE A 505 -24.35 8.18 -17.71
C PHE A 505 -23.82 9.31 -18.59
N ARG A 506 -22.65 9.88 -18.24
CA ARG A 506 -22.08 11.04 -18.95
C ARG A 506 -21.74 10.71 -20.41
N THR A 507 -21.10 9.58 -20.69
CA THR A 507 -20.73 9.13 -22.03
C THR A 507 -21.74 8.15 -22.63
N ASN A 508 -22.81 7.82 -21.88
CA ASN A 508 -23.78 6.79 -22.23
C ASN A 508 -23.12 5.44 -22.58
N SER A 509 -22.05 5.11 -21.85
CA SER A 509 -21.25 3.91 -22.11
C SER A 509 -21.61 2.80 -21.14
N THR A 510 -21.87 1.60 -21.67
CA THR A 510 -22.10 0.37 -20.87
C THR A 510 -21.01 -0.63 -21.13
N VAL A 511 -20.46 -1.21 -20.05
CA VAL A 511 -19.49 -2.29 -20.11
C VAL A 511 -20.00 -3.53 -19.41
N ILE A 512 -19.61 -4.71 -19.89
CA ILE A 512 -19.93 -6.01 -19.28
C ILE A 512 -18.63 -6.80 -19.16
N ASP A 513 -18.22 -7.08 -17.96
CA ASP A 513 -16.90 -7.64 -17.59
C ASP A 513 -17.06 -9.07 -17.03
N PRO A 514 -17.00 -10.12 -17.87
CA PRO A 514 -16.95 -11.50 -17.39
C PRO A 514 -15.60 -11.79 -16.74
N ARG A 515 -15.61 -12.55 -15.65
CA ARG A 515 -14.44 -12.95 -14.85
C ARG A 515 -14.61 -14.38 -14.40
N GLY A 516 -13.51 -15.07 -14.15
CA GLY A 516 -13.61 -16.40 -13.61
C GLY A 516 -12.30 -16.95 -13.06
N MET A 517 -12.43 -17.90 -12.15
CA MET A 517 -11.35 -18.70 -11.61
C MET A 517 -11.75 -20.18 -11.58
N LEU A 518 -10.82 -21.04 -11.90
CA LEU A 518 -10.91 -22.48 -11.68
C LEU A 518 -9.70 -22.90 -10.86
N ALA A 519 -9.94 -23.63 -9.75
CA ALA A 519 -8.87 -24.23 -8.95
C ALA A 519 -9.14 -25.71 -8.73
N ILE A 520 -8.06 -26.51 -8.74
CA ILE A 520 -8.05 -27.94 -8.42
C ILE A 520 -7.21 -28.14 -7.18
N ASN A 521 -7.86 -28.47 -6.06
CA ASN A 521 -7.25 -28.66 -4.74
C ASN A 521 -7.01 -30.15 -4.51
N LEU A 522 -5.80 -30.64 -4.74
CA LEU A 522 -5.46 -32.04 -4.55
C LEU A 522 -5.28 -32.40 -3.06
N PRO A 523 -5.50 -33.66 -2.67
CA PRO A 523 -5.26 -34.12 -1.29
C PRO A 523 -3.80 -34.01 -0.83
N THR A 524 -2.86 -33.83 -1.76
CA THR A 524 -1.43 -33.62 -1.52
C THR A 524 -1.11 -32.20 -1.06
N ASN A 525 -2.13 -31.35 -0.74
CA ASN A 525 -1.99 -29.91 -0.49
C ASN A 525 -1.39 -29.12 -1.66
N THR A 526 -1.61 -29.65 -2.87
CA THR A 526 -1.27 -28.96 -4.13
C THR A 526 -2.52 -28.34 -4.71
N THR A 527 -2.45 -27.07 -5.06
CA THR A 527 -3.52 -26.35 -5.76
C THR A 527 -3.03 -25.90 -7.12
N PHE A 528 -3.70 -26.31 -8.18
CA PHE A 528 -3.57 -25.73 -9.51
C PHE A 528 -4.67 -24.71 -9.70
N SER A 529 -4.38 -23.56 -10.28
CA SER A 529 -5.40 -22.54 -10.50
C SER A 529 -5.18 -21.78 -11.81
N VAL A 530 -6.27 -21.42 -12.44
CA VAL A 530 -6.30 -20.50 -13.58
C VAL A 530 -7.37 -19.45 -13.32
N ALA A 531 -7.09 -18.21 -13.69
CA ALA A 531 -8.03 -17.11 -13.52
C ALA A 531 -7.89 -16.13 -14.69
N GLY A 532 -8.98 -15.43 -14.99
CA GLY A 532 -8.94 -14.39 -16.00
C GLY A 532 -10.25 -13.63 -16.06
N GLY A 533 -10.23 -12.54 -16.82
CA GLY A 533 -11.41 -11.71 -16.98
C GLY A 533 -11.12 -10.43 -17.74
N ARG A 534 -12.21 -9.72 -17.99
CA ARG A 534 -12.20 -8.36 -18.51
C ARG A 534 -12.49 -7.38 -17.35
N TYR A 535 -11.82 -6.24 -17.38
CA TYR A 535 -11.88 -5.20 -16.37
C TYR A 535 -11.95 -3.86 -17.07
N SER A 536 -13.03 -3.14 -16.85
CA SER A 536 -13.21 -1.82 -17.45
C SER A 536 -13.04 -0.73 -16.40
N TYR A 537 -12.42 0.37 -16.81
CA TYR A 537 -12.19 1.53 -15.99
C TYR A 537 -12.68 2.79 -16.70
N PHE A 538 -13.64 3.46 -16.09
CA PHE A 538 -14.05 4.78 -16.53
C PHE A 538 -13.05 5.80 -16.01
N VAL A 539 -12.49 6.61 -16.90
CA VAL A 539 -11.59 7.68 -16.50
C VAL A 539 -12.32 8.63 -15.58
N GLN A 540 -12.00 8.49 -14.34
CA GLN A 540 -12.37 9.49 -13.36
C GLN A 540 -11.38 10.64 -13.56
N THR A 541 -11.86 11.86 -13.59
CA THR A 541 -11.11 13.09 -13.80
C THR A 541 -9.99 13.34 -12.78
N SER A 542 -9.40 12.28 -12.24
CA SER A 542 -8.37 12.32 -11.21
C SER A 542 -6.94 12.37 -11.76
N SER A 543 -6.72 12.17 -13.08
CA SER A 543 -5.38 12.39 -13.62
C SER A 543 -5.05 13.88 -13.57
N ALA A 544 -3.89 14.22 -13.03
CA ALA A 544 -3.45 15.62 -12.87
C ALA A 544 -3.49 16.42 -14.19
N ILE A 545 -3.35 15.76 -15.31
CA ILE A 545 -3.34 16.31 -16.66
C ILE A 545 -4.70 16.93 -17.04
N PHE A 546 -5.81 16.28 -16.70
CA PHE A 546 -7.15 16.82 -16.93
C PHE A 546 -7.46 18.04 -16.04
N HIS A 547 -6.67 18.23 -14.99
CA HIS A 547 -6.84 19.28 -14.02
C HIS A 547 -6.21 20.61 -14.44
N VAL A 548 -5.10 20.51 -15.17
CA VAL A 548 -4.29 21.68 -15.53
C VAL A 548 -4.68 22.23 -16.90
N MET A 549 -5.18 21.37 -17.81
CA MET A 549 -5.48 21.73 -19.21
C MET A 549 -6.86 21.24 -19.67
N PRO A 550 -7.96 21.80 -19.13
CA PRO A 550 -9.31 21.32 -19.43
C PRO A 550 -9.74 21.47 -20.88
N HIS A 551 -9.16 22.43 -21.60
CA HIS A 551 -9.45 22.65 -23.03
C HIS A 551 -8.76 21.65 -23.97
N ILE A 552 -7.72 20.95 -23.47
CA ILE A 552 -7.07 19.84 -24.18
C ILE A 552 -7.80 18.52 -23.95
N ALA A 553 -8.55 18.44 -22.85
CA ALA A 553 -9.30 17.22 -22.51
C ALA A 553 -10.71 17.30 -23.09
N LYS A 554 -10.96 16.68 -24.22
CA LYS A 554 -12.34 16.35 -24.66
C LYS A 554 -12.88 15.22 -23.75
N ALA A 555 -12.87 15.44 -22.43
CA ALA A 555 -13.23 14.43 -21.41
C ALA A 555 -14.66 13.86 -21.59
N ASP A 556 -15.50 14.54 -22.36
CA ASP A 556 -16.87 14.11 -22.66
C ASP A 556 -16.95 12.96 -23.67
N TYR A 557 -15.83 12.63 -24.33
CA TYR A 557 -15.79 11.67 -25.45
C TYR A 557 -14.85 10.49 -25.20
N MET A 558 -14.32 10.32 -23.99
CA MET A 558 -13.42 9.21 -23.69
C MET A 558 -14.17 7.93 -23.41
N ASP A 559 -13.82 6.90 -24.15
CA ASP A 559 -14.32 5.55 -23.95
C ASP A 559 -13.73 4.93 -22.66
N PRO A 560 -14.44 3.95 -22.07
CA PRO A 560 -13.87 3.19 -20.97
C PRO A 560 -12.57 2.48 -21.37
N MET A 561 -11.52 2.62 -20.60
CA MET A 561 -10.32 1.81 -20.75
C MET A 561 -10.63 0.36 -20.36
N ARG A 562 -9.96 -0.62 -20.99
CA ARG A 562 -10.24 -2.04 -20.83
C ARG A 562 -8.96 -2.80 -20.55
N ALA A 563 -9.01 -3.68 -19.53
CA ALA A 563 -7.94 -4.63 -19.28
C ALA A 563 -8.45 -6.07 -19.44
N TYR A 564 -7.58 -6.93 -19.95
CA TYR A 564 -7.79 -8.37 -20.04
C TYR A 564 -6.69 -9.04 -19.23
N HIS A 565 -7.07 -9.72 -18.17
CA HIS A 565 -6.15 -10.45 -17.31
C HIS A 565 -6.26 -11.95 -17.54
N SER A 566 -5.13 -12.63 -17.52
CA SER A 566 -5.06 -14.08 -17.44
C SER A 566 -3.88 -14.49 -16.57
N SER A 567 -4.09 -15.48 -15.74
CA SER A 567 -3.06 -16.06 -14.88
C SER A 567 -3.29 -17.56 -14.67
N ALA A 568 -2.18 -18.27 -14.49
CA ALA A 568 -2.19 -19.69 -14.16
C ALA A 568 -1.09 -19.96 -13.13
N GLY A 569 -1.41 -20.70 -12.07
CA GLY A 569 -0.50 -20.93 -10.97
C GLY A 569 -0.59 -22.31 -10.35
N ILE A 570 0.46 -22.66 -9.62
CA ILE A 570 0.54 -23.82 -8.75
C ILE A 570 0.99 -23.36 -7.37
N GLU A 571 0.33 -23.84 -6.34
CA GLU A 571 0.73 -23.67 -4.94
C GLU A 571 0.87 -25.04 -4.28
N GLN A 572 2.01 -25.28 -3.62
CA GLN A 572 2.27 -26.48 -2.84
C GLN A 572 2.54 -26.11 -1.39
N LYS A 573 1.80 -26.71 -0.45
CA LYS A 573 2.06 -26.59 0.99
C LYS A 573 2.75 -27.84 1.51
N LEU A 574 3.88 -27.65 2.19
CA LEU A 574 4.76 -28.68 2.73
C LEU A 574 5.08 -28.36 4.20
N GLY A 575 4.19 -28.76 5.11
CA GLY A 575 4.30 -28.38 6.52
C GLY A 575 4.23 -26.85 6.69
N ASP A 576 5.30 -26.25 7.22
CA ASP A 576 5.41 -24.80 7.45
C ASP A 576 5.87 -24.03 6.20
N TYR A 577 6.12 -24.73 5.08
CA TYR A 577 6.52 -24.11 3.82
C TYR A 577 5.35 -24.02 2.84
N SER A 578 5.28 -22.93 2.11
CA SER A 578 4.46 -22.82 0.91
C SER A 578 5.32 -22.38 -0.27
N ILE A 579 5.13 -23.02 -1.41
CA ILE A 579 5.80 -22.71 -2.67
C ILE A 579 4.72 -22.36 -3.66
N LYS A 580 4.77 -21.15 -4.23
CA LYS A 580 3.82 -20.66 -5.23
C LYS A 580 4.59 -20.26 -6.48
N ALA A 581 4.14 -20.75 -7.63
CA ALA A 581 4.59 -20.28 -8.95
C ALA A 581 3.36 -19.83 -9.75
N GLU A 582 3.43 -18.68 -10.38
CA GLU A 582 2.32 -18.12 -11.14
C GLU A 582 2.84 -17.42 -12.41
N GLY A 583 2.28 -17.77 -13.57
CA GLY A 583 2.46 -17.05 -14.82
C GLY A 583 1.27 -16.12 -15.07
N PHE A 584 1.52 -14.95 -15.65
CA PHE A 584 0.47 -13.98 -15.95
C PHE A 584 0.69 -13.34 -17.35
N TYR A 585 -0.41 -12.92 -17.94
CA TYR A 585 -0.46 -12.13 -19.16
C TYR A 585 -1.63 -11.16 -19.08
N ASN A 586 -1.34 -9.85 -19.02
CA ASN A 586 -2.33 -8.78 -18.94
C ASN A 586 -2.17 -7.85 -20.15
N VAL A 587 -3.28 -7.43 -20.72
CA VAL A 587 -3.35 -6.48 -21.84
C VAL A 587 -4.30 -5.37 -21.46
N PHE A 588 -3.83 -4.14 -21.52
CA PHE A 588 -4.61 -2.93 -21.29
C PHE A 588 -4.80 -2.24 -22.62
N LYS A 589 -6.03 -1.92 -22.96
CA LYS A 589 -6.43 -1.29 -24.21
C LYS A 589 -7.18 0.00 -23.96
N ASP A 590 -7.23 0.81 -25.00
CA ASP A 590 -7.96 2.07 -24.97
C ASP A 590 -7.38 3.02 -23.90
N ASP A 591 -6.07 2.88 -23.61
CA ASP A 591 -5.36 3.77 -22.70
C ASP A 591 -5.31 5.19 -23.25
N ILE A 592 -5.38 6.18 -22.35
CA ILE A 592 -5.49 7.58 -22.71
C ILE A 592 -4.11 8.16 -22.86
N SER A 593 -3.82 8.63 -24.06
CA SER A 593 -2.60 9.32 -24.42
C SER A 593 -2.91 10.65 -25.09
N LEU A 594 -1.95 11.60 -25.06
CA LEU A 594 -2.04 12.81 -25.83
C LEU A 594 -2.03 12.42 -27.31
N HIS A 595 -3.08 12.83 -28.03
CA HIS A 595 -3.26 12.52 -29.44
C HIS A 595 -2.99 13.75 -30.28
N GLN A 596 -2.90 13.56 -31.61
CA GLN A 596 -2.58 14.59 -32.57
C GLN A 596 -3.67 15.67 -32.64
N TRP A 597 -3.27 16.80 -33.21
CA TRP A 597 -4.03 17.95 -33.59
C TRP A 597 -5.36 17.60 -34.29
N ASP A 598 -6.33 18.47 -34.18
CA ASP A 598 -7.50 18.46 -35.05
C ASP A 598 -7.06 18.45 -36.52
N ASP A 599 -7.95 18.09 -37.45
CA ASP A 599 -7.65 18.01 -38.89
C ASP A 599 -7.05 19.29 -39.49
N ASP A 600 -7.21 20.40 -38.80
CA ASP A 600 -6.61 21.70 -39.11
C ASP A 600 -5.21 21.94 -38.47
N GLY A 601 -4.72 21.00 -37.66
CA GLY A 601 -3.40 21.04 -37.05
C GLY A 601 -3.28 22.00 -35.83
N THR A 602 -4.37 22.51 -35.29
CA THR A 602 -4.34 23.59 -34.30
C THR A 602 -4.54 23.12 -32.84
N THR A 603 -5.12 21.93 -32.60
CA THR A 603 -5.50 21.52 -31.24
C THR A 603 -5.03 20.12 -30.90
N ARG A 604 -4.31 19.95 -29.81
CA ARG A 604 -3.98 18.64 -29.20
C ARG A 604 -5.09 18.21 -28.23
N TYR A 605 -5.43 16.94 -28.24
CA TYR A 605 -6.41 16.39 -27.33
C TYR A 605 -6.02 14.98 -26.84
N TYR A 606 -6.58 14.58 -25.71
CA TYR A 606 -6.40 13.22 -25.21
C TYR A 606 -7.38 12.26 -25.89
N ALA A 607 -6.92 11.06 -26.20
CA ALA A 607 -7.71 10.03 -26.85
C ALA A 607 -7.33 8.63 -26.35
N ASN A 608 -8.24 7.67 -26.53
CA ASN A 608 -8.04 6.26 -26.21
C ASN A 608 -7.18 5.54 -27.27
N VAL A 609 -5.89 5.86 -27.33
CA VAL A 609 -4.97 5.41 -28.39
C VAL A 609 -3.80 4.57 -27.87
N GLY A 610 -3.69 4.40 -26.55
CA GLY A 610 -2.62 3.63 -25.92
C GLY A 610 -2.97 2.16 -25.73
N GLU A 611 -1.97 1.30 -25.74
CA GLU A 611 -2.04 -0.11 -25.32
C GLU A 611 -0.82 -0.44 -24.47
N LEU A 612 -1.04 -1.16 -23.34
CA LEU A 612 0.00 -1.69 -22.48
C LEU A 612 -0.16 -3.22 -22.41
N ARG A 613 0.92 -3.96 -22.48
CA ARG A 613 0.92 -5.41 -22.19
C ARG A 613 1.98 -5.74 -21.16
N THR A 614 1.61 -6.59 -20.19
CA THR A 614 2.54 -7.09 -19.18
C THR A 614 2.44 -8.60 -19.11
N ARG A 615 3.59 -9.28 -19.01
CA ARG A 615 3.66 -10.74 -18.94
C ARG A 615 4.85 -11.17 -18.11
N GLY A 616 4.70 -12.25 -17.37
CA GLY A 616 5.79 -12.71 -16.52
C GLY A 616 5.50 -13.99 -15.77
N ILE A 617 6.49 -14.39 -14.99
CA ILE A 617 6.44 -15.53 -14.06
C ILE A 617 6.90 -15.04 -12.70
N GLU A 618 6.12 -15.35 -11.67
CA GLU A 618 6.41 -15.09 -10.26
C GLU A 618 6.64 -16.42 -9.54
N LEU A 619 7.70 -16.49 -8.75
CA LEU A 619 8.00 -17.60 -7.85
C LEU A 619 8.11 -17.06 -6.43
N MET A 620 7.45 -17.70 -5.46
CA MET A 620 7.54 -17.37 -4.04
C MET A 620 7.69 -18.62 -3.21
N ILE A 621 8.65 -18.61 -2.31
CA ILE A 621 8.84 -19.62 -1.28
C ILE A 621 8.68 -18.92 0.07
N LYS A 622 7.66 -19.28 0.83
CA LYS A 622 7.38 -18.76 2.17
C LYS A 622 7.57 -19.84 3.21
N LYS A 623 8.23 -19.51 4.31
CA LYS A 623 8.25 -20.32 5.51
C LYS A 623 7.55 -19.57 6.62
N ASP A 624 6.46 -20.14 7.11
CA ASP A 624 5.80 -19.68 8.31
C ASP A 624 6.50 -20.27 9.55
N ILE A 625 6.46 -19.53 10.65
CA ILE A 625 6.90 -20.04 11.94
C ILE A 625 5.65 -20.35 12.76
N LYS A 626 5.64 -21.51 13.42
CA LYS A 626 4.65 -21.75 14.46
C LYS A 626 4.88 -20.72 15.57
N GLU A 627 3.82 -20.14 16.02
CA GLU A 627 3.87 -18.97 16.89
C GLU A 627 4.56 -19.20 18.23
N THR A 628 4.65 -20.45 18.68
CA THR A 628 5.35 -20.86 19.90
C THR A 628 6.85 -21.08 19.72
N GLU A 629 7.36 -21.13 18.50
CA GLU A 629 8.71 -21.57 18.21
C GLU A 629 9.69 -20.40 18.03
N ASN A 630 10.93 -20.65 18.42
CA ASN A 630 12.07 -19.88 17.97
C ASN A 630 12.49 -20.43 16.60
N GLY A 631 13.00 -19.59 15.73
CA GLY A 631 13.48 -20.06 14.46
C GLY A 631 13.42 -19.04 13.33
N LEU A 632 13.78 -19.52 12.15
CA LEU A 632 13.78 -18.74 10.92
C LEU A 632 12.41 -18.80 10.24
N TYR A 633 11.92 -17.67 9.77
CA TYR A 633 10.71 -17.52 8.96
C TYR A 633 10.87 -16.35 7.96
N GLY A 634 9.97 -16.26 7.02
CA GLY A 634 10.00 -15.23 5.99
C GLY A 634 9.73 -15.78 4.59
N TRP A 635 10.13 -15.06 3.57
CA TRP A 635 9.91 -15.45 2.18
C TRP A 635 11.00 -14.97 1.24
N LEU A 636 11.16 -15.72 0.18
CA LEU A 636 11.98 -15.37 -0.98
C LEU A 636 11.05 -15.33 -2.19
N SER A 637 11.12 -14.28 -2.96
CA SER A 637 10.42 -14.18 -4.25
C SER A 637 11.36 -13.81 -5.38
N TYR A 638 11.07 -14.36 -6.55
CA TYR A 638 11.71 -14.01 -7.80
C TYR A 638 10.64 -13.78 -8.87
N THR A 639 10.79 -12.70 -9.59
CA THR A 639 9.93 -12.38 -10.73
C THR A 639 10.79 -12.13 -11.95
N ILE A 640 10.34 -12.66 -13.07
CA ILE A 640 10.77 -12.24 -14.41
C ILE A 640 9.55 -11.75 -15.15
N ASP A 641 9.57 -10.50 -15.59
CA ASP A 641 8.46 -9.90 -16.35
C ASP A 641 8.93 -8.99 -17.48
N LYS A 642 8.02 -8.70 -18.37
CA LYS A 642 8.18 -7.77 -19.46
C LYS A 642 6.95 -6.91 -19.61
N SER A 643 7.13 -5.61 -19.51
CA SER A 643 6.10 -4.60 -19.71
C SER A 643 6.41 -3.77 -20.94
N GLN A 644 5.45 -3.65 -21.87
CA GLN A 644 5.62 -2.93 -23.12
C GLN A 644 4.42 -2.06 -23.41
N TYR A 645 4.68 -0.86 -23.89
CA TYR A 645 3.68 0.12 -24.28
C TYR A 645 3.67 0.35 -25.78
N LYS A 646 2.51 0.70 -26.31
CA LYS A 646 2.30 1.06 -27.70
C LYS A 646 1.28 2.20 -27.77
N THR A 647 1.50 3.18 -28.63
CA THR A 647 0.53 4.26 -28.86
C THR A 647 0.27 4.45 -30.36
N LYS A 648 -0.93 4.87 -30.67
CA LYS A 648 -1.32 5.34 -31.99
C LYS A 648 -1.35 6.86 -32.07
N SER A 649 -0.72 7.53 -31.12
CA SER A 649 -0.55 8.98 -31.13
C SER A 649 0.55 9.36 -32.12
N MET A 650 0.28 10.28 -33.04
CA MET A 650 1.25 10.78 -34.01
C MET A 650 2.01 12.03 -33.51
N THR A 651 1.64 12.58 -32.35
CA THR A 651 2.17 13.86 -31.84
C THR A 651 3.47 13.73 -31.07
N SER A 652 3.65 12.62 -30.32
CA SER A 652 4.83 12.50 -29.47
C SER A 652 6.04 11.89 -30.18
N ASP A 653 5.79 11.06 -31.20
CA ASP A 653 6.83 10.34 -31.91
C ASP A 653 6.24 9.65 -33.18
N PRO A 654 6.24 10.29 -34.35
CA PRO A 654 5.77 9.67 -35.60
C PRO A 654 6.51 8.37 -35.93
N GLU A 655 7.75 8.25 -35.51
CA GLU A 655 8.63 7.11 -35.71
C GLU A 655 8.17 5.85 -34.93
N TYR A 656 7.48 6.03 -33.77
CA TYR A 656 6.98 4.92 -32.96
C TYR A 656 5.46 4.69 -33.05
N TYR A 657 4.84 5.26 -34.08
CA TYR A 657 3.43 5.06 -34.32
C TYR A 657 3.09 3.56 -34.46
N ASN A 658 2.25 3.07 -33.52
CA ASN A 658 1.78 1.68 -33.46
C ASN A 658 2.88 0.61 -33.28
N GLU A 659 4.06 0.97 -32.74
CA GLU A 659 5.14 0.06 -32.41
C GLU A 659 5.25 -0.22 -30.91
N TRP A 660 5.72 -1.40 -30.54
CA TRP A 660 5.91 -1.78 -29.15
C TRP A 660 7.29 -1.36 -28.67
N PHE A 661 7.36 -0.58 -27.58
CA PHE A 661 8.57 -0.23 -26.87
C PHE A 661 8.44 -0.57 -25.39
N ASP A 662 9.56 -0.64 -24.68
CA ASP A 662 9.56 -0.94 -23.25
C ASP A 662 8.81 0.12 -22.45
N SER A 663 7.93 -0.32 -21.56
CA SER A 663 7.21 0.57 -20.65
C SER A 663 8.19 1.23 -19.67
N PRO A 664 7.99 2.49 -19.26
CA PRO A 664 8.79 3.10 -18.20
C PRO A 664 8.74 2.37 -16.86
N TYR A 665 7.80 1.43 -16.70
CA TYR A 665 7.65 0.60 -15.49
C TYR A 665 8.25 -0.81 -15.66
N ASP A 666 8.93 -1.11 -16.76
CA ASP A 666 9.50 -2.43 -17.01
C ASP A 666 10.75 -2.68 -16.15
N MET A 667 10.66 -3.65 -15.24
CA MET A 667 11.76 -4.12 -14.39
C MET A 667 11.88 -5.62 -14.55
N THR A 668 12.66 -6.06 -15.57
CA THR A 668 12.66 -7.45 -16.07
C THR A 668 12.94 -8.50 -14.99
N HIS A 669 13.88 -8.26 -14.09
CA HIS A 669 14.23 -9.18 -13.01
C HIS A 669 14.08 -8.51 -11.65
N VAL A 670 13.30 -9.13 -10.75
CA VAL A 670 13.11 -8.67 -9.39
C VAL A 670 13.28 -9.83 -8.42
N VAL A 671 14.23 -9.71 -7.49
CA VAL A 671 14.45 -10.65 -6.38
C VAL A 671 14.17 -9.95 -5.07
N LYS A 672 13.42 -10.59 -4.18
CA LYS A 672 13.16 -10.07 -2.83
C LYS A 672 13.26 -11.16 -1.80
N LEU A 673 13.94 -10.84 -0.71
CA LEU A 673 14.07 -11.69 0.46
C LEU A 673 13.63 -10.90 1.69
N VAL A 674 12.73 -11.48 2.46
CA VAL A 674 12.45 -11.09 3.84
C VAL A 674 12.71 -12.30 4.70
N ALA A 675 13.64 -12.18 5.65
CA ALA A 675 13.98 -13.25 6.57
C ALA A 675 14.05 -12.69 7.99
N ALA A 676 13.44 -13.38 8.92
CA ALA A 676 13.47 -13.03 10.34
C ALA A 676 13.83 -14.26 11.17
N TYR A 677 14.72 -14.08 12.14
CA TYR A 677 15.09 -15.09 13.12
C TYR A 677 14.65 -14.65 14.52
N LYS A 678 13.73 -15.39 15.09
CA LYS A 678 13.21 -15.17 16.43
C LYS A 678 13.88 -16.07 17.45
N GLN A 679 14.36 -15.49 18.53
CA GLN A 679 14.89 -16.19 19.69
C GLN A 679 14.35 -15.57 20.99
N ASN A 680 13.37 -16.19 21.58
CA ASN A 680 12.67 -15.71 22.78
C ASN A 680 12.06 -14.31 22.59
N ARG A 681 12.67 -13.29 23.18
CA ARG A 681 12.25 -11.87 23.12
C ARG A 681 12.92 -11.09 21.99
N HIS A 682 13.89 -11.69 21.33
CA HIS A 682 14.73 -11.06 20.32
C HIS A 682 14.28 -11.48 18.93
N THR A 683 14.17 -10.54 18.01
CA THR A 683 13.94 -10.82 16.59
C THR A 683 14.92 -10.04 15.77
N PHE A 684 15.63 -10.74 14.86
CA PHE A 684 16.53 -10.16 13.87
C PHE A 684 15.88 -10.35 12.52
N SER A 685 15.69 -9.26 11.77
CA SER A 685 15.05 -9.30 10.46
C SER A 685 15.93 -8.64 9.42
N VAL A 686 15.89 -9.20 8.22
CA VAL A 686 16.61 -8.72 7.04
C VAL A 686 15.62 -8.62 5.89
N ARG A 687 15.68 -7.53 5.15
CA ARG A 687 15.07 -7.39 3.84
C ARG A 687 16.15 -7.11 2.81
N PHE A 688 16.15 -7.87 1.74
CA PHE A 688 17.00 -7.65 0.59
C PHE A 688 16.14 -7.56 -0.66
N GLN A 689 16.45 -6.60 -1.52
CA GLN A 689 15.81 -6.43 -2.82
C GLN A 689 16.89 -6.21 -3.86
N TYR A 690 16.72 -6.85 -5.01
CA TYR A 690 17.48 -6.60 -6.22
C TYR A 690 16.50 -6.47 -7.38
N ASN A 691 16.71 -5.48 -8.23
CA ASN A 691 15.96 -5.33 -9.46
C ASN A 691 16.82 -4.76 -10.59
N THR A 692 16.51 -5.19 -11.82
CA THR A 692 16.92 -4.45 -13.01
C THR A 692 16.15 -3.14 -13.02
N SER A 693 16.85 -2.04 -13.27
CA SER A 693 16.21 -0.73 -13.26
C SER A 693 15.36 -0.50 -14.52
N THR A 694 14.61 0.56 -14.47
CA THR A 694 13.68 0.97 -15.54
C THR A 694 14.43 1.37 -16.80
N PRO A 695 13.80 1.27 -17.98
CA PRO A 695 14.35 1.79 -19.21
C PRO A 695 14.22 3.32 -19.28
N TYR A 696 15.07 3.93 -20.11
CA TYR A 696 15.01 5.35 -20.42
C TYR A 696 15.32 5.61 -21.89
N THR A 697 14.84 6.75 -22.40
CA THR A 697 15.18 7.26 -23.73
C THR A 697 16.51 7.97 -23.65
N PRO A 698 17.59 7.50 -24.33
CA PRO A 698 18.87 8.16 -24.30
C PRO A 698 18.83 9.48 -25.07
N ILE A 699 19.59 10.47 -24.62
CA ILE A 699 19.92 11.63 -25.42
C ILE A 699 21.15 11.28 -26.23
N VAL A 700 21.06 11.43 -27.56
CA VAL A 700 22.10 10.97 -28.49
C VAL A 700 22.89 12.13 -29.12
N ALA A 701 22.33 13.34 -29.10
CA ALA A 701 22.94 14.54 -29.62
C ALA A 701 22.34 15.81 -28.99
N GLY A 702 22.97 16.92 -29.19
CA GLY A 702 22.41 18.25 -28.96
C GLY A 702 22.41 19.04 -30.27
N VAL A 703 21.39 19.88 -30.49
CA VAL A 703 21.33 20.84 -31.57
C VAL A 703 21.36 22.23 -30.98
N GLN A 704 22.27 23.05 -31.44
CA GLN A 704 22.38 24.45 -31.00
C GLN A 704 21.12 25.23 -31.35
N ASP A 705 20.49 25.85 -30.34
CA ASP A 705 19.39 26.77 -30.54
C ASP A 705 19.92 28.15 -30.91
N THR A 706 20.10 28.39 -32.19
CA THR A 706 20.64 29.65 -32.70
C THR A 706 19.67 30.84 -32.57
N LYS A 707 18.44 30.61 -32.13
CA LYS A 707 17.45 31.67 -31.89
C LYS A 707 17.48 32.19 -30.46
N TYR A 708 18.10 31.44 -29.55
CA TYR A 708 18.22 31.82 -28.16
C TYR A 708 19.34 32.83 -27.96
N VAL A 709 19.06 33.90 -27.25
CA VAL A 709 20.03 34.84 -26.75
C VAL A 709 19.85 34.94 -25.25
N ASP A 710 20.86 34.51 -24.49
CA ASP A 710 20.81 34.68 -23.04
C ASP A 710 20.79 36.16 -22.68
N PRO A 711 19.78 36.65 -21.91
CA PRO A 711 19.69 38.04 -21.52
C PRO A 711 20.87 38.53 -20.67
N ASP A 712 21.47 37.62 -19.89
CA ASP A 712 22.58 37.91 -18.97
C ASP A 712 23.96 37.65 -19.58
N ASP A 713 24.06 36.76 -20.56
CA ASP A 713 25.27 36.45 -21.31
C ASP A 713 24.98 36.18 -22.79
N PRO A 714 25.08 37.20 -23.68
CA PRO A 714 24.82 37.04 -25.12
C PRO A 714 25.70 36.03 -25.85
N ASN A 715 26.78 35.56 -25.23
CA ASN A 715 27.64 34.52 -25.78
C ASN A 715 27.32 33.13 -25.28
N HIS A 716 26.31 32.98 -24.42
CA HIS A 716 25.88 31.72 -23.89
C HIS A 716 25.12 30.93 -24.95
N GLU A 717 25.60 29.73 -25.28
CA GLU A 717 24.98 28.85 -26.26
C GLU A 717 23.96 27.92 -25.57
N ARG A 718 22.75 27.89 -26.13
CA ARG A 718 21.73 26.93 -25.70
C ARG A 718 21.69 25.74 -26.64
N TRP A 719 21.59 24.54 -26.09
CA TRP A 719 21.50 23.30 -26.83
C TRP A 719 20.20 22.56 -26.50
N VAL A 720 19.49 22.08 -27.54
CA VAL A 720 18.26 21.29 -27.40
C VAL A 720 18.61 19.81 -27.54
N PRO A 721 18.22 18.94 -26.60
CA PRO A 721 18.52 17.53 -26.66
C PRO A 721 17.83 16.82 -27.81
N VAL A 722 18.56 15.97 -28.51
CA VAL A 722 18.01 15.05 -29.49
C VAL A 722 17.84 13.69 -28.83
N SER A 723 16.61 13.27 -28.66
CA SER A 723 16.29 11.95 -28.13
C SER A 723 16.65 10.84 -29.12
N GLY A 724 17.24 9.77 -28.60
CA GLY A 724 17.43 8.54 -29.35
C GLY A 724 16.18 7.65 -29.31
N GLU A 725 16.35 6.38 -29.62
CA GLU A 725 15.27 5.39 -29.61
C GLU A 725 14.60 5.33 -28.23
N ARG A 726 13.26 5.36 -28.22
CA ARG A 726 12.46 5.46 -26.99
C ARG A 726 12.67 4.26 -26.10
N ASN A 727 13.00 4.53 -24.83
CA ASN A 727 13.25 3.53 -23.77
C ASN A 727 14.21 2.41 -24.19
N SER A 728 15.19 2.70 -25.06
CA SER A 728 16.13 1.72 -25.62
C SER A 728 17.29 1.37 -24.68
N LYS A 729 17.55 2.20 -23.67
CA LYS A 729 18.60 1.95 -22.67
C LYS A 729 17.98 1.76 -21.28
N ARG A 730 18.76 1.15 -20.37
CA ARG A 730 18.36 0.94 -18.98
C ARG A 730 19.38 1.54 -18.03
N PHE A 731 18.88 2.06 -16.93
CA PHE A 731 19.71 2.42 -15.78
C PHE A 731 20.38 1.19 -15.17
N ALA A 732 21.42 1.39 -14.38
CA ALA A 732 22.12 0.30 -13.69
C ALA A 732 21.17 -0.42 -12.71
N SER A 733 21.36 -1.73 -12.57
CA SER A 733 20.60 -2.54 -11.62
C SER A 733 20.80 -2.04 -10.20
N ASN A 734 19.74 -2.09 -9.41
CA ASN A 734 19.73 -1.62 -8.03
C ASN A 734 19.65 -2.79 -7.04
N SER A 735 20.34 -2.67 -5.89
CA SER A 735 20.21 -3.63 -4.79
C SER A 735 20.14 -2.90 -3.46
N ARG A 736 19.18 -3.27 -2.62
CA ARG A 736 18.95 -2.64 -1.32
C ARG A 736 18.91 -3.66 -0.20
N LEU A 737 19.59 -3.33 0.90
CA LEU A 737 19.63 -4.12 2.13
C LEU A 737 19.09 -3.30 3.29
N ASP A 738 18.09 -3.83 3.99
CA ASP A 738 17.53 -3.25 5.20
C ASP A 738 17.64 -4.26 6.35
N LEU A 739 18.00 -3.77 7.53
CA LEU A 739 18.21 -4.58 8.72
C LEU A 739 17.32 -4.09 9.86
N ARG A 740 16.79 -5.00 10.66
CA ARG A 740 16.00 -4.67 11.85
C ARG A 740 16.34 -5.61 13.00
N TYR A 741 16.44 -5.05 14.19
CA TYR A 741 16.46 -5.79 15.44
C TYR A 741 15.32 -5.29 16.33
N SER A 742 14.58 -6.20 16.96
CA SER A 742 13.55 -5.85 17.94
C SER A 742 13.63 -6.71 19.19
N TYR A 743 13.23 -6.11 20.31
CA TYR A 743 13.13 -6.76 21.62
C TYR A 743 11.74 -6.54 22.20
N LYS A 744 10.99 -7.63 22.43
CA LYS A 744 9.62 -7.61 22.92
C LYS A 744 9.54 -8.22 24.33
N GLN A 745 9.03 -7.44 25.28
CA GLN A 745 8.77 -7.86 26.65
C GLN A 745 7.27 -7.83 26.95
N ASN A 746 6.70 -8.98 27.32
CA ASN A 746 5.31 -9.07 27.74
C ASN A 746 5.18 -8.79 29.24
N TYR A 747 4.11 -8.07 29.64
CA TYR A 747 3.73 -7.71 30.99
C TYR A 747 2.27 -8.09 31.24
N GLU A 748 1.80 -7.97 32.48
CA GLU A 748 0.39 -8.23 32.82
C GLU A 748 -0.60 -7.30 32.13
N TRP A 749 -0.18 -6.07 31.90
CA TRP A 749 -1.00 -5.03 31.25
C TRP A 749 -0.91 -5.00 29.74
N GLY A 750 0.10 -5.66 29.11
CA GLY A 750 0.32 -5.60 27.71
C GLY A 750 1.74 -6.01 27.30
N TYR A 751 2.32 -5.34 26.36
CA TYR A 751 3.74 -5.51 26.02
C TYR A 751 4.43 -4.18 25.73
N PHE A 752 5.74 -4.21 25.90
CA PHE A 752 6.68 -3.19 25.49
C PHE A 752 7.61 -3.80 24.44
N ASN A 753 7.72 -3.17 23.28
CA ASN A 753 8.59 -3.56 22.20
C ASN A 753 9.43 -2.36 21.79
N TRP A 754 10.75 -2.52 21.66
CA TRP A 754 11.59 -1.51 21.05
C TRP A 754 12.37 -2.12 19.89
N TYR A 755 12.68 -1.29 18.91
CA TYR A 755 13.38 -1.74 17.72
C TYR A 755 14.37 -0.70 17.21
N VAL A 756 15.38 -1.20 16.49
CA VAL A 756 16.34 -0.41 15.74
C VAL A 756 16.37 -0.95 14.31
N GLU A 757 16.36 -0.05 13.35
CA GLU A 757 16.47 -0.38 11.93
C GLU A 757 17.63 0.36 11.29
N LEU A 758 18.26 -0.26 10.31
CA LEU A 758 19.20 0.35 9.42
C LEU A 758 18.68 0.19 8.00
N ILE A 759 18.17 1.28 7.45
CA ILE A 759 17.53 1.33 6.15
C ILE A 759 18.57 1.68 5.11
N ASN A 760 18.56 1.00 3.96
CA ASN A 760 19.55 1.14 2.89
C ASN A 760 21.00 0.93 3.39
N ALA A 761 21.20 -0.13 4.17
CA ALA A 761 22.48 -0.41 4.84
C ALA A 761 23.68 -0.60 3.88
N ASN A 762 23.42 -0.90 2.61
CA ASN A 762 24.44 -0.98 1.56
C ASN A 762 24.60 0.33 0.76
N SER A 763 23.97 1.43 1.19
CA SER A 763 24.07 2.77 0.55
C SER A 763 23.80 2.75 -0.95
N SER A 764 22.78 2.01 -1.36
CA SER A 764 22.37 1.92 -2.76
C SER A 764 21.74 3.22 -3.25
N LEU A 765 22.16 3.68 -4.41
CA LEU A 765 21.64 4.85 -5.08
C LEU A 765 21.01 4.43 -6.42
N GLU A 766 19.94 5.08 -6.80
CA GLU A 766 19.27 4.88 -8.08
C GLU A 766 19.80 5.88 -9.10
N GLU A 767 19.85 5.47 -10.35
CA GLU A 767 20.27 6.31 -11.45
C GLU A 767 19.09 7.01 -12.09
N PHE A 768 19.28 8.25 -12.51
CA PHE A 768 18.35 8.99 -13.33
C PHE A 768 19.10 9.81 -14.38
N LEU A 769 18.43 10.14 -15.47
CA LEU A 769 18.97 10.94 -16.54
C LEU A 769 18.85 12.43 -16.17
N SER A 770 19.96 13.14 -16.17
CA SER A 770 20.01 14.60 -16.04
C SER A 770 20.50 15.20 -17.34
N TRP A 771 19.85 16.25 -17.77
CA TRP A 771 20.24 17.06 -18.92
C TRP A 771 20.14 18.54 -18.56
N ASP A 772 21.22 19.27 -18.85
CA ASP A 772 21.25 20.70 -18.67
C ASP A 772 21.21 21.42 -20.02
N TYR A 773 20.24 22.30 -20.22
CA TYR A 773 20.01 23.00 -21.49
C TYR A 773 20.89 24.20 -21.73
N ARG A 774 21.66 24.63 -20.74
CA ARG A 774 22.40 25.87 -20.75
C ARG A 774 23.86 25.73 -21.15
N TYR A 775 24.37 24.49 -21.15
CA TYR A 775 25.78 24.32 -21.34
C TYR A 775 26.18 24.06 -22.80
N ASP A 776 27.33 24.56 -23.15
CA ASP A 776 28.11 24.20 -24.31
C ASP A 776 28.36 22.70 -24.35
N TYR A 777 27.38 22.02 -24.81
CA TYR A 777 27.52 20.60 -25.07
C TYR A 777 27.83 20.33 -26.55
N GLY A 778 28.86 20.93 -27.06
CA GLY A 778 29.62 20.29 -28.13
C GLY A 778 29.99 18.85 -27.75
N ALA A 779 29.67 18.45 -26.53
CA ALA A 779 29.78 17.11 -25.96
C ALA A 779 28.39 16.48 -25.81
N THR A 780 28.20 15.47 -26.54
CA THR A 780 27.15 14.49 -26.70
C THR A 780 26.84 13.64 -25.46
N ASN A 781 27.13 14.02 -24.22
CA ASN A 781 26.98 13.16 -23.07
C ASN A 781 26.00 13.75 -22.06
N PRO A 782 24.74 13.29 -22.08
CA PRO A 782 23.85 13.48 -20.94
C PRO A 782 24.47 12.81 -19.71
N GLU A 783 24.39 13.49 -18.59
CA GLU A 783 24.93 12.99 -17.34
C GLU A 783 23.91 12.02 -16.70
N ILE A 784 24.37 10.81 -16.34
CA ILE A 784 23.59 9.90 -15.50
C ILE A 784 23.97 10.21 -14.06
N ARG A 785 23.05 10.85 -13.33
CA ARG A 785 23.19 11.16 -11.91
C ARG A 785 22.67 10.02 -11.06
N ARG A 786 23.18 9.94 -9.82
CA ARG A 786 22.75 8.96 -8.84
C ARG A 786 22.12 9.68 -7.66
N GLN A 787 20.90 9.30 -7.36
CA GLN A 787 20.16 9.85 -6.24
C GLN A 787 19.53 8.72 -5.42
N GLY A 788 19.36 8.94 -4.13
CA GLY A 788 18.69 8.00 -3.25
C GLY A 788 18.74 8.49 -1.82
N ILE A 789 18.11 7.74 -0.94
CA ILE A 789 18.24 8.01 0.48
C ILE A 789 19.58 7.46 0.97
N PRO A 790 20.30 8.23 1.81
CA PRO A 790 21.49 7.71 2.47
C PRO A 790 21.14 6.55 3.40
N ILE A 791 22.15 5.94 4.03
CA ILE A 791 21.92 5.01 5.14
C ILE A 791 21.12 5.75 6.22
N LEU A 792 19.88 5.29 6.48
CA LEU A 792 18.98 5.92 7.43
C LEU A 792 18.78 5.02 8.65
N PRO A 793 19.32 5.39 9.82
CA PRO A 793 18.96 4.73 11.06
C PRO A 793 17.55 5.12 11.48
N ASN A 794 16.77 4.15 11.96
CA ASN A 794 15.47 4.37 12.57
C ASN A 794 15.40 3.60 13.89
N PHE A 795 14.75 4.16 14.89
CA PHE A 795 14.43 3.45 16.11
C PHE A 795 13.01 3.80 16.54
N GLY A 796 12.41 2.89 17.27
CA GLY A 796 11.08 3.14 17.80
C GLY A 796 10.72 2.27 18.98
N VAL A 797 9.63 2.66 19.61
CA VAL A 797 9.04 2.00 20.78
C VAL A 797 7.56 1.80 20.52
N GLU A 798 7.11 0.57 20.72
CA GLU A 798 5.70 0.19 20.62
C GLU A 798 5.21 -0.31 21.98
N ILE A 799 4.08 0.17 22.41
CA ILE A 799 3.41 -0.21 23.66
C ILE A 799 2.00 -0.66 23.33
N LYS A 800 1.62 -1.84 23.82
CA LYS A 800 0.23 -2.34 23.80
C LYS A 800 -0.25 -2.50 25.24
N PHE A 801 -1.45 -1.99 25.56
CA PHE A 801 -2.03 -2.03 26.90
C PHE A 801 -3.51 -2.38 26.90
#